data_d8f978f632124ec2702ca7382cfd2453
#
_entry.id   d8f978f632124ec2702ca7382cfd2453
#
_cell.length_a   1.000
_cell.length_b   1.000
_cell.length_c   1.000
_cell.angle_alpha   90.00
_cell.angle_beta   90.00
_cell.angle_gamma   90.00
#
_symmetry.space_group_name_H-M   'P 1'
#
loop_
_entity.id
_entity.type
_entity.pdbx_description
1 polymer ?
#
loop_
_entity_poly.entity_id
_entity_poly.type
_entity_poly.pdbx_seq_one_letter_code
_entity_poly.pdbx_strand_id
1 'polypeptide(L)'
;KGDKVAIISENRPEWCASYLAISLSGGAAVPIDAQLGPDEIRNLLADSESKVVFHSSKTEENVRRAVKDLITHNLSPTLINFDSPEFKDACSTPEVTNYPEVSEEEVASLIYTSGTTGIPKGVQLTQKNFCSDAEAIIKAGIVTHNDNVLSVLPLHHTYPFMCTFLVPVSLGASITYAPSLKGPELIAAIKNKGVSILIGVPQLLEHIRNGILNRIKQLPGPIPKIMIGILNLCGNLKQNLGINMGKLMFKSVHRALGDRFRFFASGGAKLDLEVMKDLEALGFTVVEGYGLTETSPVVTFNPITKRKVSSAGKPLPSVEIKIIDPERREELCVMGEGEIVIKGPMVMKGYYKNPQATEQAMKEGWFFSGDLGYMDSDGYLFITGRLKELIVLSSGKNIYPEDVENQYMKIPLIKEICVMGIEEKGVVEPLHAVIVPNFEYAKKARIGNLQVALKWDINNVSLHMPQYMRIKGYTVYPDPLPRTPLGKLRRFMIKDLIKVKSEELRAKGEDKRLMIDEIGRKVVECIMPLLKKEIQIQSTDNLELDLGLDSLARIELVVSLEKAFSIKLPEIFASEVQTVEELVSRIKEYGRHGISEIEKMPMWKDILKAEPSLDDRKKVGLHYSFLEWLIVLISLRLIKIIMKIFFRLKIESLENIPEKGPYIITPNHASYLDGFNIVAALTSISFRDLYSLGFQKYFTGTFKESFARLAHVIPIDPETYLTRALQMASYILRNGKSLLIFPEGGRSYDGEIMEFKKGVGILSLELNVTVIPAYITGSFEALPRGKIWPKFTEMKITFGTPLYPSELDMSRKPEGMDEYQFFVNELRERVKALKEFDFRKF
;
A
#
# COMPACT_ATOMS: atom_id res chain seq x y z
N LYS A 1 -11.94 24.39 42.78
CA LYS A 1 -11.46 25.03 41.56
C LYS A 1 -10.04 24.52 41.23
N GLY A 2 -9.78 24.13 40.00
CA GLY A 2 -8.50 23.59 39.53
C GLY A 2 -8.21 22.14 39.91
N ASP A 3 -9.08 21.51 40.72
CA ASP A 3 -8.94 20.06 41.01
C ASP A 3 -9.22 19.21 39.80
N LYS A 4 -8.49 18.07 39.65
CA LYS A 4 -8.69 17.12 38.58
C LYS A 4 -9.69 16.06 39.03
N VAL A 5 -10.62 15.76 38.14
CA VAL A 5 -11.68 14.78 38.35
C VAL A 5 -11.69 13.77 37.19
N ALA A 6 -11.39 12.52 37.50
CA ALA A 6 -11.35 11.48 36.46
C ALA A 6 -12.76 10.96 36.12
N ILE A 7 -12.98 10.60 34.84
CA ILE A 7 -14.17 9.90 34.37
C ILE A 7 -13.74 8.62 33.65
N ILE A 8 -14.15 7.46 34.17
CA ILE A 8 -13.77 6.14 33.66
C ILE A 8 -15.05 5.31 33.42
N SER A 9 -15.64 5.47 32.24
CA SER A 9 -16.90 4.79 31.90
C SER A 9 -17.09 4.70 30.38
N GLU A 10 -17.94 3.78 29.95
CA GLU A 10 -18.50 3.75 28.60
C GLU A 10 -19.33 5.00 28.29
N ASN A 11 -19.62 5.22 27.00
CA ASN A 11 -20.45 6.34 26.55
C ASN A 11 -21.86 6.24 27.13
N ARG A 12 -22.30 7.26 27.90
CA ARG A 12 -23.60 7.33 28.51
C ARG A 12 -23.94 8.80 28.89
N PRO A 13 -25.21 9.13 29.06
CA PRO A 13 -25.61 10.51 29.43
C PRO A 13 -24.95 11.05 30.69
N GLU A 14 -24.77 10.18 31.72
CA GLU A 14 -24.17 10.52 32.99
C GLU A 14 -22.71 10.95 32.84
N TRP A 15 -21.98 10.34 31.88
CA TRP A 15 -20.63 10.76 31.54
C TRP A 15 -20.61 12.23 31.10
N CYS A 16 -21.52 12.60 30.19
CA CYS A 16 -21.63 13.96 29.65
C CYS A 16 -22.08 14.95 30.70
N ALA A 17 -23.06 14.59 31.52
CA ALA A 17 -23.54 15.43 32.61
C ALA A 17 -22.45 15.69 33.64
N SER A 18 -21.68 14.66 34.04
CA SER A 18 -20.58 14.79 34.96
C SER A 18 -19.42 15.65 34.40
N TYR A 19 -19.14 15.52 33.09
CA TYR A 19 -18.15 16.41 32.45
C TYR A 19 -18.55 17.88 32.56
N LEU A 20 -19.81 18.21 32.26
CA LEU A 20 -20.32 19.58 32.38
C LEU A 20 -20.32 20.05 33.83
N ALA A 21 -20.68 19.18 34.80
CA ALA A 21 -20.68 19.51 36.23
C ALA A 21 -19.26 19.80 36.72
N ILE A 22 -18.25 19.04 36.26
CA ILE A 22 -16.83 19.32 36.59
C ILE A 22 -16.43 20.67 36.02
N SER A 23 -16.78 20.97 34.77
CA SER A 23 -16.48 22.27 34.16
C SER A 23 -17.16 23.43 34.91
N LEU A 24 -18.43 23.32 35.26
CA LEU A 24 -19.20 24.31 36.01
C LEU A 24 -18.63 24.52 37.41
N SER A 25 -18.06 23.51 38.07
CA SER A 25 -17.40 23.61 39.36
C SER A 25 -15.99 24.23 39.31
N GLY A 26 -15.50 24.53 38.09
CA GLY A 26 -14.15 25.01 37.84
C GLY A 26 -13.08 23.94 38.04
N GLY A 27 -13.46 22.66 37.93
CA GLY A 27 -12.54 21.52 37.92
C GLY A 27 -12.01 21.22 36.52
N ALA A 28 -10.97 20.41 36.40
CA ALA A 28 -10.46 19.88 35.16
C ALA A 28 -10.84 18.39 35.01
N ALA A 29 -11.56 18.05 33.98
CA ALA A 29 -11.91 16.66 33.70
C ALA A 29 -10.69 15.88 33.20
N VAL A 30 -10.55 14.63 33.65
CA VAL A 30 -9.53 13.67 33.19
C VAL A 30 -10.25 12.45 32.61
N PRO A 31 -10.64 12.51 31.34
CA PRO A 31 -11.27 11.39 30.68
C PRO A 31 -10.26 10.24 30.48
N ILE A 32 -10.58 9.07 31.03
CA ILE A 32 -9.73 7.87 30.97
C ILE A 32 -10.48 6.75 30.23
N ASP A 33 -9.75 5.99 29.42
CA ASP A 33 -10.31 4.85 28.69
C ASP A 33 -10.84 3.78 29.63
N ALA A 34 -12.09 3.43 29.48
CA ALA A 34 -12.77 2.40 30.28
C ALA A 34 -12.23 0.98 30.05
N GLN A 35 -11.41 0.76 29.02
CA GLN A 35 -10.83 -0.54 28.69
C GLN A 35 -9.43 -0.76 29.29
N LEU A 36 -8.84 0.24 29.93
CA LEU A 36 -7.51 0.14 30.52
C LEU A 36 -7.49 -0.82 31.72
N GLY A 37 -6.35 -1.45 31.89
CA GLY A 37 -6.07 -2.28 33.06
C GLY A 37 -5.80 -1.45 34.34
N PRO A 38 -5.83 -2.12 35.53
CA PRO A 38 -5.63 -1.42 36.80
C PRO A 38 -4.33 -0.64 36.91
N ASP A 39 -3.22 -1.17 36.37
CA ASP A 39 -1.91 -0.52 36.41
C ASP A 39 -1.87 0.75 35.57
N GLU A 40 -2.47 0.73 34.38
CA GLU A 40 -2.56 1.90 33.51
C GLU A 40 -3.44 2.98 34.14
N ILE A 41 -4.61 2.60 34.68
CA ILE A 41 -5.50 3.51 35.41
C ILE A 41 -4.76 4.12 36.58
N ARG A 42 -4.07 3.32 37.42
CA ARG A 42 -3.26 3.81 38.53
C ARG A 42 -2.26 4.87 38.11
N ASN A 43 -1.49 4.60 37.03
CA ASN A 43 -0.46 5.51 36.55
C ASN A 43 -1.05 6.86 36.11
N LEU A 44 -2.21 6.85 35.40
CA LEU A 44 -2.89 8.06 34.94
C LEU A 44 -3.49 8.85 36.13
N LEU A 45 -4.08 8.18 37.12
CA LEU A 45 -4.62 8.81 38.32
C LEU A 45 -3.50 9.43 39.17
N ALA A 46 -2.35 8.76 39.29
CA ALA A 46 -1.19 9.24 39.99
C ALA A 46 -0.59 10.48 39.32
N ASP A 47 -0.39 10.46 38.00
CA ASP A 47 0.16 11.59 37.25
C ASP A 47 -0.77 12.80 37.26
N SER A 48 -2.08 12.58 37.06
CA SER A 48 -3.08 13.65 37.06
C SER A 48 -3.38 14.20 38.47
N GLU A 49 -3.07 13.44 39.54
CA GLU A 49 -3.43 13.77 40.90
C GLU A 49 -4.95 13.97 41.06
N SER A 50 -5.74 13.12 40.45
CA SER A 50 -7.19 13.21 40.46
C SER A 50 -7.75 12.98 41.84
N LYS A 51 -8.62 13.90 42.33
CA LYS A 51 -9.22 13.84 43.67
C LYS A 51 -10.52 13.06 43.71
N VAL A 52 -11.23 12.98 42.59
CA VAL A 52 -12.51 12.27 42.45
C VAL A 52 -12.43 11.41 41.20
N VAL A 53 -13.03 10.23 41.22
CA VAL A 53 -13.15 9.33 40.10
C VAL A 53 -14.60 8.93 39.94
N PHE A 54 -15.23 9.40 38.87
CA PHE A 54 -16.52 8.86 38.40
C PHE A 54 -16.27 7.60 37.58
N HIS A 55 -17.05 6.54 37.88
CA HIS A 55 -16.92 5.27 37.18
C HIS A 55 -18.27 4.57 37.01
N SER A 56 -18.36 3.62 36.12
CA SER A 56 -19.51 2.74 35.98
C SER A 56 -19.31 1.41 36.74
N SER A 57 -20.38 0.66 36.94
CA SER A 57 -20.27 -0.69 37.50
C SER A 57 -19.42 -1.63 36.63
N LYS A 58 -19.31 -1.38 35.31
CA LYS A 58 -18.46 -2.18 34.40
C LYS A 58 -16.97 -1.97 34.64
N THR A 59 -16.57 -0.78 35.07
CA THR A 59 -15.15 -0.42 35.31
C THR A 59 -14.76 -0.51 36.78
N GLU A 60 -15.71 -0.76 37.67
CA GLU A 60 -15.55 -0.72 39.12
C GLU A 60 -14.39 -1.57 39.64
N GLU A 61 -14.26 -2.82 39.18
CA GLU A 61 -13.21 -3.72 39.64
C GLU A 61 -11.82 -3.16 39.34
N ASN A 62 -11.57 -2.74 38.09
CA ASN A 62 -10.29 -2.17 37.68
C ASN A 62 -9.97 -0.87 38.41
N VAL A 63 -10.97 0.01 38.60
CA VAL A 63 -10.83 1.27 39.33
C VAL A 63 -10.49 1.04 40.80
N ARG A 64 -11.23 0.14 41.47
CA ARG A 64 -10.98 -0.17 42.89
C ARG A 64 -9.59 -0.77 43.13
N ARG A 65 -9.13 -1.65 42.22
CA ARG A 65 -7.76 -2.20 42.28
C ARG A 65 -6.72 -1.13 42.07
N ALA A 66 -6.89 -0.28 41.05
CA ALA A 66 -5.97 0.84 40.80
C ALA A 66 -5.86 1.81 41.99
N VAL A 67 -7.00 2.18 42.62
CA VAL A 67 -7.03 3.12 43.75
C VAL A 67 -6.47 2.50 45.02
N LYS A 68 -6.68 1.20 45.29
CA LYS A 68 -6.10 0.52 46.45
C LYS A 68 -4.58 0.65 46.50
N ASP A 69 -3.92 0.55 45.35
CA ASP A 69 -2.48 0.67 45.25
C ASP A 69 -2.00 2.15 45.40
N LEU A 70 -2.87 3.14 45.04
CA LEU A 70 -2.57 4.58 45.20
C LEU A 70 -2.59 5.04 46.67
N ILE A 71 -3.39 4.42 47.52
CA ILE A 71 -3.48 4.74 48.96
C ILE A 71 -2.09 4.59 49.62
N THR A 72 -1.30 3.61 49.18
CA THR A 72 0.08 3.42 49.66
C THR A 72 1.03 4.59 49.30
N HIS A 73 0.62 5.43 48.34
CA HIS A 73 1.34 6.61 47.85
C HIS A 73 0.71 7.96 48.27
N ASN A 74 -0.10 7.98 49.35
CA ASN A 74 -0.78 9.14 49.88
C ASN A 74 -1.81 9.82 48.93
N LEU A 75 -2.29 9.12 47.93
CA LEU A 75 -3.35 9.59 47.04
C LEU A 75 -4.63 8.72 47.26
N SER A 76 -5.69 9.33 47.75
CA SER A 76 -6.95 8.64 48.06
C SER A 76 -8.13 9.35 47.38
N PRO A 77 -8.34 9.11 46.07
CA PRO A 77 -9.45 9.74 45.38
C PRO A 77 -10.80 9.21 45.88
N THR A 78 -11.82 10.09 45.95
CA THR A 78 -13.19 9.70 46.18
C THR A 78 -13.77 8.98 44.97
N LEU A 79 -14.34 7.79 45.17
CA LEU A 79 -14.97 7.01 44.11
C LEU A 79 -16.48 7.26 44.06
N ILE A 80 -17.04 7.57 42.92
CA ILE A 80 -18.45 7.79 42.68
C ILE A 80 -18.91 6.87 41.51
N ASN A 81 -19.75 5.90 41.84
CA ASN A 81 -20.29 4.98 40.83
C ASN A 81 -21.59 5.55 40.23
N PHE A 82 -21.66 5.73 38.91
CA PHE A 82 -22.83 6.21 38.17
C PHE A 82 -24.09 5.35 38.37
N ASP A 83 -23.90 4.09 38.67
CA ASP A 83 -25.00 3.14 38.82
C ASP A 83 -25.45 3.03 40.28
N SER A 84 -24.80 3.73 41.20
CA SER A 84 -25.11 3.66 42.63
C SER A 84 -26.34 4.51 43.02
N PRO A 85 -27.04 4.17 44.13
CA PRO A 85 -28.10 5.02 44.66
C PRO A 85 -27.62 6.42 45.06
N GLU A 86 -26.42 6.52 45.64
CA GLU A 86 -25.83 7.78 46.07
C GLU A 86 -25.65 8.77 44.93
N PHE A 87 -25.29 8.29 43.73
CA PHE A 87 -25.17 9.18 42.56
C PHE A 87 -26.56 9.67 42.12
N LYS A 88 -27.59 8.81 42.14
CA LYS A 88 -28.95 9.18 41.82
C LYS A 88 -29.53 10.20 42.80
N ASP A 89 -29.25 10.00 44.09
CA ASP A 89 -29.68 10.91 45.13
C ASP A 89 -28.97 12.29 45.01
N ALA A 90 -27.67 12.27 44.68
CA ALA A 90 -26.90 13.49 44.37
C ALA A 90 -27.50 14.26 43.17
N CYS A 91 -27.95 13.57 42.13
CA CYS A 91 -28.65 14.21 40.99
C CYS A 91 -30.04 14.77 41.35
N SER A 92 -30.63 14.38 42.47
CA SER A 92 -31.95 14.81 42.96
C SER A 92 -31.86 15.90 43.98
N THR A 93 -30.63 16.34 44.37
CA THR A 93 -30.45 17.47 45.29
C THR A 93 -30.81 18.79 44.64
N PRO A 94 -31.25 19.83 45.48
CA PRO A 94 -31.58 21.13 44.94
C PRO A 94 -30.43 21.75 44.16
N GLU A 95 -30.82 22.53 43.14
CA GLU A 95 -29.87 23.21 42.26
C GLU A 95 -28.89 24.08 43.01
N VAL A 96 -27.60 23.95 42.72
CA VAL A 96 -26.57 24.84 43.23
C VAL A 96 -26.69 26.18 42.51
N THR A 97 -27.00 27.23 43.24
CA THR A 97 -27.21 28.59 42.67
C THR A 97 -25.96 29.45 42.60
N ASN A 98 -24.87 28.99 43.22
CA ASN A 98 -23.61 29.76 43.28
C ASN A 98 -22.47 28.95 42.67
N TYR A 99 -22.18 29.17 41.40
CA TYR A 99 -21.09 28.55 40.69
C TYR A 99 -19.82 29.45 40.81
N PRO A 100 -18.62 28.87 40.89
CA PRO A 100 -17.40 29.64 40.84
C PRO A 100 -17.24 30.30 39.49
N GLU A 101 -16.69 31.50 39.47
CA GLU A 101 -16.31 32.17 38.24
C GLU A 101 -15.15 31.40 37.57
N VAL A 102 -15.33 30.98 36.31
CA VAL A 102 -14.35 30.19 35.55
C VAL A 102 -13.84 31.03 34.38
N SER A 103 -12.53 31.21 34.31
CA SER A 103 -11.89 31.90 33.20
C SER A 103 -11.78 31.03 31.94
N GLU A 104 -11.83 31.64 30.77
CA GLU A 104 -11.59 30.98 29.49
C GLU A 104 -10.23 30.24 29.41
N GLU A 105 -9.22 30.76 30.09
CA GLU A 105 -7.84 30.25 30.09
C GLU A 105 -7.62 29.12 31.15
N GLU A 106 -8.67 28.80 31.93
CA GLU A 106 -8.59 27.65 32.84
C GLU A 106 -8.67 26.33 32.10
N VAL A 107 -7.92 25.34 32.59
CA VAL A 107 -7.89 23.99 31.99
C VAL A 107 -9.23 23.30 32.24
N ALA A 108 -9.96 23.02 31.17
CA ALA A 108 -11.20 22.28 31.18
C ALA A 108 -10.97 20.76 31.20
N SER A 109 -9.92 20.31 30.52
CA SER A 109 -9.62 18.90 30.40
C SER A 109 -8.13 18.60 30.34
N LEU A 110 -7.74 17.49 30.98
CA LEU A 110 -6.42 16.89 30.86
C LEU A 110 -6.57 15.54 30.16
N ILE A 111 -6.19 15.46 28.88
CA ILE A 111 -6.39 14.29 28.05
C ILE A 111 -5.05 13.62 27.73
N TYR A 112 -4.92 12.35 28.12
CA TYR A 112 -3.71 11.59 27.88
C TYR A 112 -3.66 11.00 26.49
N THR A 113 -2.58 11.29 25.77
CA THR A 113 -2.31 10.71 24.45
C THR A 113 -1.19 9.69 24.57
N SER A 114 -1.31 8.56 23.84
CA SER A 114 -0.22 7.60 23.73
C SER A 114 0.90 8.21 22.88
N GLY A 115 1.90 8.78 23.54
CA GLY A 115 3.07 9.34 22.86
C GLY A 115 3.79 8.27 22.03
N THR A 116 4.48 8.68 20.97
CA THR A 116 5.34 7.77 20.14
C THR A 116 6.49 7.15 20.97
N THR A 117 6.75 7.64 22.16
CA THR A 117 7.76 7.15 23.11
C THR A 117 7.23 6.15 24.14
N GLY A 118 5.94 5.80 24.06
CA GLY A 118 5.31 4.83 24.96
C GLY A 118 4.80 5.42 26.28
N ILE A 119 5.29 6.58 26.74
CA ILE A 119 4.81 7.26 27.94
C ILE A 119 3.69 8.21 27.56
N PRO A 120 2.47 8.07 28.13
CA PRO A 120 1.36 8.97 27.84
C PRO A 120 1.70 10.42 28.21
N LYS A 121 1.34 11.37 27.35
CA LYS A 121 1.47 12.79 27.60
C LYS A 121 0.10 13.39 27.91
N GLY A 122 -0.02 14.13 29.02
CA GLY A 122 -1.25 14.84 29.37
C GLY A 122 -1.37 16.16 28.60
N VAL A 123 -2.32 16.26 27.66
CA VAL A 123 -2.61 17.48 26.91
C VAL A 123 -3.55 18.37 27.72
N GLN A 124 -3.17 19.59 28.00
CA GLN A 124 -3.99 20.56 28.71
C GLN A 124 -4.82 21.38 27.74
N LEU A 125 -6.13 21.19 27.78
CA LEU A 125 -7.09 21.95 26.96
C LEU A 125 -7.91 22.89 27.83
N THR A 126 -7.93 24.16 27.45
CA THR A 126 -8.67 25.20 28.17
C THR A 126 -10.13 25.29 27.76
N GLN A 127 -10.96 25.98 28.51
CA GLN A 127 -12.33 26.29 28.14
C GLN A 127 -12.39 26.97 26.76
N LYS A 128 -11.48 27.93 26.53
CA LYS A 128 -11.34 28.64 25.26
C LYS A 128 -11.02 27.73 24.09
N ASN A 129 -10.11 26.78 24.30
CA ASN A 129 -9.74 25.85 23.24
C ASN A 129 -10.97 25.09 22.72
N PHE A 130 -11.75 24.48 23.62
CA PHE A 130 -12.96 23.74 23.24
C PHE A 130 -14.06 24.64 22.67
N CYS A 131 -14.31 25.80 23.28
CA CYS A 131 -15.34 26.74 22.80
C CYS A 131 -15.01 27.23 21.38
N SER A 132 -13.74 27.57 21.13
CA SER A 132 -13.29 28.07 19.82
C SER A 132 -13.44 27.02 18.73
N ASP A 133 -13.09 25.75 19.00
CA ASP A 133 -13.22 24.65 18.04
C ASP A 133 -14.69 24.33 17.79
N ALA A 134 -15.52 24.26 18.84
CA ALA A 134 -16.96 24.07 18.69
C ALA A 134 -17.60 25.18 17.85
N GLU A 135 -17.26 26.44 18.09
CA GLU A 135 -17.73 27.58 17.33
C GLU A 135 -17.31 27.50 15.85
N ALA A 136 -16.06 27.10 15.59
CA ALA A 136 -15.55 26.94 14.23
C ALA A 136 -16.31 25.85 13.45
N ILE A 137 -16.61 24.70 14.08
CA ILE A 137 -17.40 23.61 13.50
C ILE A 137 -18.84 24.07 13.24
N ILE A 138 -19.43 24.81 14.19
CA ILE A 138 -20.79 25.34 14.05
C ILE A 138 -20.87 26.35 12.89
N LYS A 139 -19.93 27.28 12.80
CA LYS A 139 -19.83 28.27 11.69
C LYS A 139 -19.63 27.59 10.33
N ALA A 140 -18.95 26.45 10.29
CA ALA A 140 -18.81 25.66 9.07
C ALA A 140 -20.12 24.98 8.61
N GLY A 141 -21.18 25.00 9.43
CA GLY A 141 -22.51 24.50 9.07
C GLY A 141 -22.58 22.97 8.87
N ILE A 142 -21.69 22.23 9.50
CA ILE A 142 -21.58 20.77 9.35
C ILE A 142 -22.71 20.07 10.06
N VAL A 143 -23.03 20.50 11.28
CA VAL A 143 -24.09 19.99 12.15
C VAL A 143 -25.13 21.07 12.36
N THR A 144 -26.40 20.70 12.48
CA THR A 144 -27.55 21.59 12.71
C THR A 144 -28.38 21.10 13.91
N HIS A 145 -29.25 21.95 14.45
CA HIS A 145 -30.16 21.57 15.56
C HIS A 145 -31.13 20.42 15.21
N ASN A 146 -31.38 20.18 13.91
CA ASN A 146 -32.24 19.10 13.45
C ASN A 146 -31.52 17.74 13.34
N ASP A 147 -30.23 17.71 13.56
CA ASP A 147 -29.44 16.49 13.44
C ASP A 147 -29.55 15.59 14.67
N ASN A 148 -29.36 14.30 14.43
CA ASN A 148 -29.17 13.29 15.45
C ASN A 148 -27.82 12.62 15.18
N VAL A 149 -26.85 12.84 16.08
CA VAL A 149 -25.49 12.36 15.94
C VAL A 149 -25.32 11.03 16.70
N LEU A 150 -24.74 10.04 16.04
CA LEU A 150 -24.44 8.77 16.67
C LEU A 150 -23.14 8.82 17.46
N SER A 151 -23.20 8.62 18.78
CA SER A 151 -22.07 8.47 19.65
C SER A 151 -21.67 6.99 19.75
N VAL A 152 -20.67 6.58 18.99
CA VAL A 152 -20.17 5.21 18.90
C VAL A 152 -18.71 5.09 19.30
N LEU A 153 -17.92 6.15 19.08
CA LEU A 153 -16.52 6.21 19.48
C LEU A 153 -16.41 6.66 20.95
N PRO A 154 -15.37 6.19 21.68
CA PRO A 154 -15.22 6.49 23.11
C PRO A 154 -15.05 7.99 23.40
N LEU A 155 -15.87 8.53 24.33
CA LEU A 155 -15.88 9.98 24.67
C LEU A 155 -14.61 10.46 25.37
N HIS A 156 -13.76 9.60 25.88
CA HIS A 156 -12.46 10.00 26.45
C HIS A 156 -11.47 10.56 25.41
N HIS A 157 -11.73 10.37 24.11
CA HIS A 157 -10.97 11.02 23.03
C HIS A 157 -11.60 12.36 22.63
N THR A 158 -10.76 13.34 22.29
CA THR A 158 -11.21 14.68 21.86
C THR A 158 -12.12 14.67 20.65
N TYR A 159 -11.87 13.79 19.66
CA TYR A 159 -12.66 13.73 18.42
C TYR A 159 -14.14 13.38 18.66
N PRO A 160 -14.48 12.23 19.28
CA PRO A 160 -15.88 11.98 19.62
C PRO A 160 -16.43 12.94 20.67
N PHE A 161 -15.62 13.35 21.64
CA PHE A 161 -16.04 14.35 22.63
C PHE A 161 -16.56 15.61 21.95
N MET A 162 -15.79 16.22 21.04
CA MET A 162 -16.18 17.42 20.33
C MET A 162 -17.37 17.17 19.40
N CYS A 163 -17.24 16.18 18.50
CA CYS A 163 -18.17 16.01 17.38
C CYS A 163 -19.46 15.26 17.74
N THR A 164 -19.45 14.40 18.80
CA THR A 164 -20.66 13.63 19.21
C THR A 164 -21.27 14.08 20.53
N PHE A 165 -20.62 14.99 21.26
CA PHE A 165 -21.16 15.52 22.49
C PHE A 165 -21.19 17.07 22.50
N LEU A 166 -20.06 17.75 22.49
CA LEU A 166 -20.02 19.19 22.77
C LEU A 166 -20.74 20.02 21.70
N VAL A 167 -20.44 19.78 20.41
CA VAL A 167 -21.10 20.48 19.29
C VAL A 167 -22.60 20.20 19.21
N PRO A 168 -23.07 18.93 19.27
CA PRO A 168 -24.51 18.65 19.28
C PRO A 168 -25.25 19.31 20.46
N VAL A 169 -24.69 19.26 21.68
CA VAL A 169 -25.31 19.90 22.84
C VAL A 169 -25.39 21.42 22.68
N SER A 170 -24.32 22.05 22.19
CA SER A 170 -24.28 23.51 21.94
C SER A 170 -25.30 23.98 20.91
N LEU A 171 -25.70 23.09 19.98
CA LEU A 171 -26.70 23.36 18.95
C LEU A 171 -28.14 22.95 19.35
N GLY A 172 -28.30 22.23 20.48
CA GLY A 172 -29.57 21.60 20.82
C GLY A 172 -29.94 20.42 19.91
N ALA A 173 -28.96 19.81 19.24
CA ALA A 173 -29.13 18.61 18.43
C ALA A 173 -29.23 17.36 19.31
N SER A 174 -29.77 16.28 18.75
CA SER A 174 -29.93 15.02 19.47
C SER A 174 -28.66 14.17 19.42
N ILE A 175 -28.42 13.39 20.49
CA ILE A 175 -27.35 12.40 20.56
C ILE A 175 -27.94 11.01 20.77
N THR A 176 -27.54 10.05 19.95
CA THR A 176 -27.88 8.64 20.13
C THR A 176 -26.64 7.87 20.54
N TYR A 177 -26.64 7.25 21.72
CA TYR A 177 -25.57 6.36 22.15
C TYR A 177 -25.77 4.97 21.53
N ALA A 178 -24.78 4.46 20.84
CA ALA A 178 -24.82 3.15 20.23
C ALA A 178 -24.74 2.04 21.29
N PRO A 179 -25.60 1.03 21.25
CA PRO A 179 -25.57 -0.07 22.23
C PRO A 179 -24.34 -0.98 22.05
N SER A 180 -23.86 -1.11 20.81
CA SER A 180 -22.66 -1.88 20.46
C SER A 180 -22.16 -1.51 19.07
N LEU A 181 -20.93 -1.99 18.73
CA LEU A 181 -20.32 -1.88 17.39
C LEU A 181 -20.77 -2.99 16.43
N LYS A 182 -21.63 -3.92 16.86
CA LYS A 182 -22.11 -5.01 15.99
C LYS A 182 -23.01 -4.46 14.89
N GLY A 183 -22.72 -4.81 13.65
CA GLY A 183 -23.37 -4.25 12.46
C GLY A 183 -24.91 -4.24 12.51
N PRO A 184 -25.61 -5.33 12.86
CA PRO A 184 -27.08 -5.35 12.94
C PRO A 184 -27.64 -4.40 14.00
N GLU A 185 -27.02 -4.32 15.18
CA GLU A 185 -27.46 -3.45 16.29
C GLU A 185 -27.20 -1.98 15.95
N LEU A 186 -26.06 -1.70 15.31
CA LEU A 186 -25.71 -0.37 14.84
C LEU A 186 -26.70 0.15 13.78
N ILE A 187 -27.01 -0.67 12.77
CA ILE A 187 -27.97 -0.31 11.73
C ILE A 187 -29.37 -0.09 12.33
N ALA A 188 -29.77 -0.93 13.29
CA ALA A 188 -31.05 -0.79 13.98
C ALA A 188 -31.10 0.53 14.80
N ALA A 189 -30.02 0.88 15.50
CA ALA A 189 -29.93 2.15 16.23
C ALA A 189 -30.03 3.35 15.29
N ILE A 190 -29.29 3.34 14.17
CA ILE A 190 -29.32 4.42 13.17
C ILE A 190 -30.74 4.61 12.64
N LYS A 191 -31.39 3.53 12.19
CA LYS A 191 -32.74 3.58 11.60
C LYS A 191 -33.81 3.99 12.61
N ASN A 192 -33.87 3.30 13.75
CA ASN A 192 -34.99 3.44 14.71
C ASN A 192 -34.94 4.76 15.47
N LYS A 193 -33.76 5.33 15.66
CA LYS A 193 -33.56 6.61 16.34
C LYS A 193 -33.50 7.80 15.37
N GLY A 194 -33.51 7.55 14.06
CA GLY A 194 -33.43 8.58 13.04
C GLY A 194 -32.09 9.34 13.04
N VAL A 195 -31.01 8.61 13.21
CA VAL A 195 -29.66 9.19 13.16
C VAL A 195 -29.40 9.79 11.78
N SER A 196 -28.86 11.00 11.77
CA SER A 196 -28.53 11.75 10.53
C SER A 196 -27.04 11.77 10.23
N ILE A 197 -26.18 11.69 11.25
CA ILE A 197 -24.73 11.78 11.13
C ILE A 197 -24.07 10.64 11.89
N LEU A 198 -23.16 9.91 11.21
CA LEU A 198 -22.28 8.94 11.84
C LEU A 198 -20.86 9.48 11.85
N ILE A 199 -20.33 9.72 13.05
CA ILE A 199 -18.94 10.09 13.29
C ILE A 199 -18.16 8.80 13.53
N GLY A 200 -17.18 8.50 12.67
CA GLY A 200 -16.45 7.24 12.71
C GLY A 200 -14.96 7.38 12.43
N VAL A 201 -14.27 6.26 12.56
CA VAL A 201 -12.89 6.08 12.12
C VAL A 201 -12.88 5.24 10.84
N PRO A 202 -11.80 5.26 10.03
CA PRO A 202 -11.72 4.51 8.78
C PRO A 202 -12.14 3.05 8.88
N GLN A 203 -11.72 2.33 9.92
CA GLN A 203 -12.07 0.93 10.15
C GLN A 203 -13.59 0.69 10.29
N LEU A 204 -14.31 1.61 10.96
CA LEU A 204 -15.76 1.48 11.09
C LEU A 204 -16.45 1.63 9.73
N LEU A 205 -16.00 2.59 8.91
CA LEU A 205 -16.54 2.80 7.57
C LEU A 205 -16.23 1.61 6.65
N GLU A 206 -15.04 1.05 6.76
CA GLU A 206 -14.64 -0.15 6.05
C GLU A 206 -15.50 -1.36 6.44
N HIS A 207 -15.76 -1.55 7.72
CA HIS A 207 -16.65 -2.61 8.19
C HIS A 207 -18.08 -2.45 7.64
N ILE A 208 -18.61 -1.22 7.60
CA ILE A 208 -19.93 -0.93 7.02
C ILE A 208 -19.93 -1.25 5.51
N ARG A 209 -18.93 -0.76 4.78
CA ARG A 209 -18.75 -1.05 3.35
C ARG A 209 -18.66 -2.54 3.07
N ASN A 210 -17.81 -3.26 3.81
CA ASN A 210 -17.63 -4.69 3.66
C ASN A 210 -18.91 -5.47 3.99
N GLY A 211 -19.65 -5.05 5.00
CA GLY A 211 -20.96 -5.61 5.33
C GLY A 211 -21.97 -5.47 4.19
N ILE A 212 -22.03 -4.30 3.52
CA ILE A 212 -22.92 -4.06 2.38
C ILE A 212 -22.48 -4.91 1.17
N LEU A 213 -21.18 -4.90 0.82
CA LEU A 213 -20.67 -5.65 -0.33
C LEU A 213 -20.82 -7.17 -0.14
N ASN A 214 -20.61 -7.67 1.07
CA ASN A 214 -20.82 -9.10 1.37
C ASN A 214 -22.28 -9.52 1.20
N ARG A 215 -23.25 -8.69 1.61
CA ARG A 215 -24.66 -8.95 1.34
C ARG A 215 -24.97 -8.97 -0.15
N ILE A 216 -24.40 -8.06 -0.93
CA ILE A 216 -24.54 -8.07 -2.40
C ILE A 216 -23.95 -9.36 -2.99
N LYS A 217 -22.77 -9.79 -2.54
CA LYS A 217 -22.12 -11.03 -3.02
C LYS A 217 -22.88 -12.31 -2.69
N GLN A 218 -23.69 -12.30 -1.63
CA GLN A 218 -24.51 -13.44 -1.19
C GLN A 218 -25.85 -13.56 -1.95
N LEU A 219 -26.21 -12.63 -2.80
CA LEU A 219 -27.43 -12.71 -3.62
C LEU A 219 -27.32 -13.86 -4.64
N PRO A 220 -28.44 -14.53 -4.98
CA PRO A 220 -28.41 -15.70 -5.84
C PRO A 220 -28.16 -15.36 -7.34
N GLY A 221 -27.62 -16.31 -8.08
CA GLY A 221 -27.45 -16.24 -9.54
C GLY A 221 -26.53 -15.15 -10.03
N PRO A 222 -26.81 -14.48 -11.17
CA PRO A 222 -25.97 -13.43 -11.78
C PRO A 222 -26.09 -12.07 -11.08
N ILE A 223 -27.02 -11.91 -10.14
CA ILE A 223 -27.34 -10.62 -9.49
C ILE A 223 -26.11 -9.98 -8.87
N PRO A 224 -25.20 -10.66 -8.15
CA PRO A 224 -23.99 -10.04 -7.62
C PRO A 224 -23.12 -9.34 -8.67
N LYS A 225 -22.90 -10.00 -9.82
CA LYS A 225 -22.09 -9.43 -10.92
C LYS A 225 -22.76 -8.17 -11.51
N ILE A 226 -24.07 -8.20 -11.67
CA ILE A 226 -24.84 -7.04 -12.15
C ILE A 226 -24.78 -5.89 -11.15
N MET A 227 -24.98 -6.16 -9.86
CA MET A 227 -24.93 -5.14 -8.81
C MET A 227 -23.55 -4.50 -8.67
N ILE A 228 -22.48 -5.29 -8.78
CA ILE A 228 -21.10 -4.77 -8.80
C ILE A 228 -20.86 -3.92 -10.07
N GLY A 229 -21.38 -4.36 -11.21
CA GLY A 229 -21.33 -3.57 -12.46
C GLY A 229 -22.05 -2.21 -12.32
N ILE A 230 -23.23 -2.21 -11.70
CA ILE A 230 -23.98 -0.98 -11.38
C ILE A 230 -23.20 -0.09 -10.41
N LEU A 231 -22.57 -0.68 -9.38
CA LEU A 231 -21.75 0.06 -8.42
C LEU A 231 -20.60 0.79 -9.12
N ASN A 232 -19.87 0.10 -9.98
CA ASN A 232 -18.78 0.69 -10.76
C ASN A 232 -19.27 1.79 -11.70
N LEU A 233 -20.43 1.58 -12.33
CA LEU A 233 -21.07 2.61 -13.19
C LEU A 233 -21.44 3.85 -12.39
N CYS A 234 -22.07 3.67 -11.21
CA CYS A 234 -22.44 4.79 -10.33
C CYS A 234 -21.19 5.56 -9.86
N GLY A 235 -20.11 4.83 -9.51
CA GLY A 235 -18.83 5.44 -9.15
C GLY A 235 -18.25 6.29 -10.28
N ASN A 236 -18.19 5.74 -11.50
CA ASN A 236 -17.70 6.47 -12.68
C ASN A 236 -18.54 7.70 -13.02
N LEU A 237 -19.88 7.59 -12.95
CA LEU A 237 -20.78 8.73 -13.19
C LEU A 237 -20.58 9.84 -12.15
N LYS A 238 -20.40 9.48 -10.89
CA LYS A 238 -20.16 10.43 -9.81
C LYS A 238 -18.80 11.12 -9.95
N GLN A 239 -17.74 10.37 -10.26
CA GLN A 239 -16.39 10.93 -10.42
C GLN A 239 -16.25 11.82 -11.66
N ASN A 240 -16.81 11.41 -12.79
CA ASN A 240 -16.61 12.10 -14.08
C ASN A 240 -17.66 13.19 -14.37
N LEU A 241 -18.89 13.00 -13.91
CA LEU A 241 -20.03 13.87 -14.24
C LEU A 241 -20.68 14.51 -13.00
N GLY A 242 -20.25 14.15 -11.78
CA GLY A 242 -20.86 14.64 -10.55
C GLY A 242 -22.28 14.09 -10.26
N ILE A 243 -22.75 13.12 -11.06
CA ILE A 243 -24.12 12.58 -10.97
C ILE A 243 -24.18 11.46 -9.95
N ASN A 244 -24.92 11.66 -8.85
CA ASN A 244 -25.10 10.66 -7.81
C ASN A 244 -26.31 9.74 -8.11
N MET A 245 -26.12 8.72 -8.95
CA MET A 245 -27.11 7.68 -9.23
C MET A 245 -27.20 6.61 -8.14
N GLY A 246 -26.18 6.49 -7.26
CA GLY A 246 -26.10 5.45 -6.24
C GLY A 246 -27.27 5.45 -5.28
N LYS A 247 -27.74 6.62 -4.84
CA LYS A 247 -28.90 6.73 -3.95
C LYS A 247 -30.17 6.13 -4.55
N LEU A 248 -30.36 6.25 -5.85
CA LEU A 248 -31.52 5.68 -6.57
C LEU A 248 -31.35 4.17 -6.77
N MET A 249 -30.19 3.74 -7.22
CA MET A 249 -29.92 2.33 -7.56
C MET A 249 -29.83 1.43 -6.33
N PHE A 250 -29.29 1.95 -5.22
CA PHE A 250 -29.12 1.24 -3.95
C PHE A 250 -30.12 1.68 -2.87
N LYS A 251 -31.36 2.00 -3.29
CA LYS A 251 -32.43 2.49 -2.39
C LYS A 251 -32.67 1.58 -1.19
N SER A 252 -32.54 0.27 -1.34
CA SER A 252 -32.68 -0.71 -0.23
C SER A 252 -31.63 -0.51 0.86
N VAL A 253 -30.39 -0.16 0.49
CA VAL A 253 -29.28 0.12 1.43
C VAL A 253 -29.56 1.42 2.19
N HIS A 254 -30.02 2.46 1.47
CA HIS A 254 -30.40 3.73 2.11
C HIS A 254 -31.57 3.57 3.07
N ARG A 255 -32.60 2.81 2.70
CA ARG A 255 -33.74 2.51 3.59
C ARG A 255 -33.33 1.73 4.87
N ALA A 256 -32.26 0.93 4.79
CA ALA A 256 -31.75 0.21 5.94
C ALA A 256 -31.11 1.14 6.98
N LEU A 257 -30.50 2.24 6.55
CA LEU A 257 -29.95 3.29 7.43
C LEU A 257 -30.96 4.36 7.81
N GLY A 258 -32.11 4.44 7.11
CA GLY A 258 -33.17 5.41 7.36
C GLY A 258 -33.06 6.68 6.48
N ASP A 259 -34.22 7.31 6.26
CA ASP A 259 -34.34 8.43 5.31
C ASP A 259 -33.70 9.74 5.82
N ARG A 260 -33.43 9.83 7.14
CA ARG A 260 -32.78 11.01 7.75
C ARG A 260 -31.27 11.00 7.65
N PHE A 261 -30.65 9.88 7.22
CA PHE A 261 -29.19 9.75 7.17
C PHE A 261 -28.57 10.67 6.12
N ARG A 262 -27.67 11.55 6.54
CA ARG A 262 -27.05 12.60 5.71
C ARG A 262 -25.66 12.20 5.21
N PHE A 263 -24.74 11.89 6.13
CA PHE A 263 -23.35 11.58 5.78
C PHE A 263 -22.59 10.79 6.86
N PHE A 264 -21.50 10.20 6.43
CA PHE A 264 -20.45 9.67 7.28
C PHE A 264 -19.33 10.71 7.42
N ALA A 265 -18.86 10.98 8.64
CA ALA A 265 -17.66 11.75 8.90
C ALA A 265 -16.53 10.79 9.34
N SER A 266 -15.39 10.84 8.68
CA SER A 266 -14.20 10.05 9.00
C SER A 266 -13.11 10.95 9.55
N GLY A 267 -12.51 10.54 10.67
CA GLY A 267 -11.40 11.25 11.30
C GLY A 267 -10.48 10.31 12.06
N GLY A 268 -9.40 10.85 12.61
CA GLY A 268 -8.44 10.10 13.41
C GLY A 268 -7.37 9.33 12.63
N ALA A 269 -7.64 8.92 11.39
CA ALA A 269 -6.67 8.34 10.46
C ALA A 269 -7.13 8.57 9.01
N LYS A 270 -6.24 8.37 8.03
CA LYS A 270 -6.54 8.50 6.60
C LYS A 270 -7.52 7.39 6.17
N LEU A 271 -8.58 7.77 5.47
CA LEU A 271 -9.53 6.80 4.91
C LEU A 271 -8.98 6.21 3.61
N ASP A 272 -9.10 4.88 3.47
CA ASP A 272 -8.73 4.21 2.22
C ASP A 272 -9.60 4.73 1.06
N LEU A 273 -8.95 5.05 -0.05
CA LEU A 273 -9.58 5.64 -1.23
C LEU A 273 -10.67 4.75 -1.84
N GLU A 274 -10.47 3.43 -1.84
CA GLU A 274 -11.45 2.49 -2.40
C GLU A 274 -12.68 2.36 -1.48
N VAL A 275 -12.48 2.42 -0.14
CA VAL A 275 -13.59 2.46 0.82
C VAL A 275 -14.45 3.72 0.59
N MET A 276 -13.80 4.87 0.43
CA MET A 276 -14.48 6.14 0.14
C MET A 276 -15.25 6.06 -1.17
N LYS A 277 -14.60 5.62 -2.26
CA LYS A 277 -15.21 5.49 -3.59
C LYS A 277 -16.41 4.55 -3.61
N ASP A 278 -16.32 3.41 -2.94
CA ASP A 278 -17.41 2.44 -2.88
C ASP A 278 -18.61 2.98 -2.11
N LEU A 279 -18.39 3.62 -0.94
CA LEU A 279 -19.47 4.26 -0.19
C LEU A 279 -20.13 5.40 -0.99
N GLU A 280 -19.31 6.19 -1.70
CA GLU A 280 -19.82 7.24 -2.57
C GLU A 280 -20.55 6.68 -3.80
N ALA A 281 -20.09 5.57 -4.39
CA ALA A 281 -20.77 4.88 -5.48
C ALA A 281 -22.13 4.28 -5.04
N LEU A 282 -22.22 3.83 -3.76
CA LEU A 282 -23.50 3.46 -3.15
C LEU A 282 -24.44 4.64 -2.94
N GLY A 283 -23.98 5.88 -3.14
CA GLY A 283 -24.79 7.09 -3.03
C GLY A 283 -24.66 7.84 -1.71
N PHE A 284 -23.82 7.39 -0.81
CA PHE A 284 -23.55 8.07 0.47
C PHE A 284 -22.63 9.28 0.26
N THR A 285 -22.71 10.20 1.22
CA THR A 285 -21.74 11.28 1.36
C THR A 285 -20.75 10.88 2.42
N VAL A 286 -19.45 10.92 2.09
CA VAL A 286 -18.37 10.70 3.03
C VAL A 286 -17.53 11.95 3.10
N VAL A 287 -17.25 12.44 4.31
CA VAL A 287 -16.43 13.63 4.54
C VAL A 287 -15.29 13.27 5.48
N GLU A 288 -14.12 13.84 5.22
CA GLU A 288 -12.94 13.65 6.06
C GLU A 288 -12.61 14.95 6.78
N GLY A 289 -12.10 14.81 7.99
CA GLY A 289 -11.54 15.88 8.79
C GLY A 289 -10.19 15.48 9.38
N TYR A 290 -9.36 16.48 9.67
CA TYR A 290 -8.06 16.30 10.29
C TYR A 290 -7.94 17.14 11.55
N GLY A 291 -7.17 16.62 12.47
CA GLY A 291 -6.77 17.29 13.70
C GLY A 291 -6.17 16.33 14.71
N LEU A 292 -5.78 16.88 15.85
CA LEU A 292 -5.07 16.20 16.90
C LEU A 292 -5.69 16.54 18.27
N THR A 293 -5.37 15.76 19.29
CA THR A 293 -5.80 16.10 20.66
C THR A 293 -5.30 17.49 21.06
N GLU A 294 -4.09 17.84 20.66
CA GLU A 294 -3.44 19.13 20.89
C GLU A 294 -4.14 20.32 20.20
N THR A 295 -5.12 20.05 19.31
CA THR A 295 -5.88 21.09 18.58
C THR A 295 -7.39 21.03 18.85
N SER A 296 -7.89 20.37 19.88
CA SER A 296 -9.23 20.38 20.50
C SER A 296 -10.46 19.79 19.78
N PRO A 297 -10.46 18.93 18.74
CA PRO A 297 -9.34 18.45 17.94
C PRO A 297 -9.34 18.91 16.48
N VAL A 298 -10.44 19.59 15.94
CA VAL A 298 -10.69 19.69 14.51
C VAL A 298 -10.00 20.90 13.90
N VAL A 299 -9.11 20.67 12.98
CA VAL A 299 -8.31 21.70 12.28
C VAL A 299 -8.88 21.96 10.88
N THR A 300 -9.19 20.90 10.13
CA THR A 300 -9.77 20.97 8.80
C THR A 300 -10.96 20.06 8.67
N PHE A 301 -11.85 20.43 7.75
CA PHE A 301 -12.99 19.59 7.38
C PHE A 301 -13.30 19.74 5.90
N ASN A 302 -13.64 18.63 5.24
CA ASN A 302 -13.96 18.63 3.82
C ASN A 302 -15.37 19.19 3.61
N PRO A 303 -15.56 20.33 2.89
CA PRO A 303 -16.86 20.94 2.71
C PRO A 303 -17.85 19.97 2.08
N ILE A 304 -19.07 19.86 2.65
CA ILE A 304 -20.07 18.85 2.20
C ILE A 304 -20.42 19.00 0.72
N THR A 305 -20.48 20.21 0.20
CA THR A 305 -20.91 20.52 -1.19
C THR A 305 -19.75 20.53 -2.20
N LYS A 306 -18.52 20.82 -1.76
CA LYS A 306 -17.32 20.93 -2.60
C LYS A 306 -16.20 20.05 -2.06
N ARG A 307 -16.49 18.77 -1.93
CA ARG A 307 -15.50 17.81 -1.43
C ARG A 307 -14.39 17.56 -2.44
N LYS A 308 -13.17 17.40 -1.94
CA LYS A 308 -12.03 16.93 -2.71
C LYS A 308 -11.60 15.57 -2.16
N VAL A 309 -11.65 14.55 -3.01
CA VAL A 309 -11.33 13.16 -2.64
C VAL A 309 -9.88 13.08 -2.17
N SER A 310 -9.62 12.28 -1.14
CA SER A 310 -8.29 12.11 -0.49
C SER A 310 -7.74 13.36 0.20
N SER A 311 -8.51 14.44 0.28
CA SER A 311 -8.17 15.64 1.03
C SER A 311 -8.75 15.57 2.44
N ALA A 312 -8.02 16.07 3.42
CA ALA A 312 -8.52 16.30 4.77
C ALA A 312 -9.43 17.55 4.90
N GLY A 313 -9.67 18.25 3.79
CA GLY A 313 -10.55 19.41 3.72
C GLY A 313 -9.82 20.75 3.81
N LYS A 314 -10.58 21.79 4.16
CA LYS A 314 -10.09 23.16 4.31
C LYS A 314 -9.97 23.52 5.78
N PRO A 315 -9.08 24.45 6.15
CA PRO A 315 -9.01 25.01 7.50
C PRO A 315 -10.37 25.51 7.95
N LEU A 316 -10.74 25.20 9.19
CA LEU A 316 -11.94 25.75 9.83
C LEU A 316 -11.77 27.26 10.09
N PRO A 317 -12.84 28.02 10.30
CA PRO A 317 -12.74 29.41 10.70
C PRO A 317 -11.83 29.59 11.91
N SER A 318 -10.99 30.65 11.90
CA SER A 318 -9.99 30.96 12.94
C SER A 318 -8.82 29.98 13.03
N VAL A 319 -8.64 29.08 12.07
CA VAL A 319 -7.50 28.17 11.98
C VAL A 319 -6.55 28.64 10.88
N GLU A 320 -5.29 28.80 11.22
CA GLU A 320 -4.20 29.07 10.28
C GLU A 320 -3.34 27.80 10.15
N ILE A 321 -3.00 27.44 8.90
CA ILE A 321 -2.13 26.30 8.57
C ILE A 321 -1.01 26.80 7.67
N LYS A 322 0.22 26.37 7.98
CA LYS A 322 1.38 26.49 7.12
C LYS A 322 2.00 25.13 6.88
N ILE A 323 2.65 25.00 5.75
CA ILE A 323 3.49 23.85 5.42
C ILE A 323 4.94 24.33 5.44
N ILE A 324 5.76 23.71 6.27
CA ILE A 324 7.15 24.12 6.46
C ILE A 324 8.11 22.99 6.13
N ASP A 325 9.29 23.33 5.62
CA ASP A 325 10.39 22.39 5.48
C ASP A 325 10.84 21.89 6.88
N PRO A 326 10.83 20.57 7.14
CA PRO A 326 11.17 20.05 8.47
C PRO A 326 12.60 20.35 8.93
N GLU A 327 13.56 20.50 7.98
CA GLU A 327 14.97 20.76 8.26
C GLU A 327 15.26 22.26 8.33
N ARG A 328 14.84 23.02 7.31
CA ARG A 328 15.13 24.45 7.18
C ARG A 328 14.19 25.36 7.97
N ARG A 329 13.03 24.83 8.35
CA ARG A 329 11.98 25.58 9.06
C ARG A 329 11.42 26.77 8.27
N GLU A 330 11.52 26.73 6.94
CA GLU A 330 10.99 27.73 6.02
C GLU A 330 9.61 27.31 5.50
N GLU A 331 8.74 28.29 5.25
CA GLU A 331 7.43 28.04 4.67
C GLU A 331 7.55 27.61 3.20
N LEU A 332 6.92 26.51 2.83
CA LEU A 332 6.95 25.97 1.47
C LEU A 332 5.84 26.58 0.61
N CYS A 333 6.10 26.63 -0.70
CA CYS A 333 5.11 27.05 -1.68
C CYS A 333 3.91 26.07 -1.73
N VAL A 334 2.81 26.52 -2.31
CA VAL A 334 1.65 25.71 -2.65
C VAL A 334 2.10 24.44 -3.38
N MET A 335 1.56 23.28 -3.01
CA MET A 335 1.95 21.94 -3.44
C MET A 335 3.31 21.45 -2.89
N GLY A 336 4.06 22.26 -2.15
CA GLY A 336 5.27 21.82 -1.46
C GLY A 336 4.90 20.91 -0.28
N GLU A 337 5.55 19.77 -0.17
CA GLU A 337 5.34 18.80 0.90
C GLU A 337 6.26 19.06 2.08
N GLY A 338 5.70 19.19 3.28
CA GLY A 338 6.45 19.47 4.50
C GLY A 338 5.64 19.21 5.76
N GLU A 339 6.17 19.65 6.91
CA GLU A 339 5.50 19.54 8.20
C GLU A 339 4.32 20.51 8.29
N ILE A 340 3.17 20.00 8.71
CA ILE A 340 1.95 20.78 8.93
C ILE A 340 2.08 21.49 10.28
N VAL A 341 2.10 22.83 10.28
CA VAL A 341 2.08 23.63 11.49
C VAL A 341 0.78 24.41 11.59
N ILE A 342 0.26 24.52 12.81
CA ILE A 342 -1.12 24.94 13.08
C ILE A 342 -1.09 26.07 14.10
N LYS A 343 -1.90 27.12 13.85
CA LYS A 343 -2.10 28.22 14.78
C LYS A 343 -3.59 28.54 14.90
N GLY A 344 -4.04 28.79 16.10
CA GLY A 344 -5.43 29.17 16.37
C GLY A 344 -5.79 29.05 17.84
N PRO A 345 -6.93 29.57 18.23
CA PRO A 345 -7.38 29.57 19.64
C PRO A 345 -7.70 28.19 20.18
N MET A 346 -7.87 27.18 19.30
CA MET A 346 -8.12 25.79 19.68
C MET A 346 -6.83 25.02 20.03
N VAL A 347 -5.64 25.58 19.81
CA VAL A 347 -4.37 24.94 20.16
C VAL A 347 -4.18 24.85 21.68
N MET A 348 -3.73 23.72 22.17
CA MET A 348 -3.54 23.40 23.59
C MET A 348 -2.72 24.45 24.36
N LYS A 349 -2.90 24.48 25.66
CA LYS A 349 -2.05 25.29 26.58
C LYS A 349 -0.62 24.72 26.68
N GLY A 350 -0.47 23.40 26.55
CA GLY A 350 0.80 22.68 26.63
C GLY A 350 0.62 21.29 27.23
N TYR A 351 1.73 20.57 27.38
CA TYR A 351 1.74 19.25 28.02
C TYR A 351 1.90 19.40 29.55
N TYR A 352 1.05 18.70 30.28
CA TYR A 352 1.03 18.73 31.77
C TYR A 352 2.34 18.18 32.32
N LYS A 353 2.93 18.89 33.29
CA LYS A 353 4.24 18.54 33.91
C LYS A 353 5.40 18.29 32.91
N ASN A 354 5.27 18.73 31.65
CA ASN A 354 6.27 18.50 30.64
C ASN A 354 6.57 19.74 29.76
N PRO A 355 7.26 20.75 30.36
CA PRO A 355 7.58 21.99 29.67
C PRO A 355 8.52 21.77 28.45
N GLN A 356 9.44 20.82 28.54
CA GLN A 356 10.37 20.53 27.44
C GLN A 356 9.61 20.02 26.18
N ALA A 357 8.66 19.10 26.36
CA ALA A 357 7.83 18.62 25.24
C ALA A 357 6.93 19.73 24.69
N THR A 358 6.48 20.65 25.55
CA THR A 358 5.70 21.83 25.15
C THR A 358 6.53 22.76 24.26
N GLU A 359 7.74 23.12 24.69
CA GLU A 359 8.66 23.97 23.94
C GLU A 359 9.06 23.37 22.58
N GLN A 360 9.24 22.07 22.54
CA GLN A 360 9.53 21.35 21.28
C GLN A 360 8.34 21.38 20.30
N ALA A 361 7.12 21.28 20.81
CA ALA A 361 5.91 21.19 20.00
C ALA A 361 5.31 22.56 19.67
N MET A 362 5.67 23.62 20.40
CA MET A 362 5.08 24.96 20.23
C MET A 362 6.17 26.02 20.13
N LYS A 363 6.15 26.82 19.06
CA LYS A 363 7.08 27.94 18.85
C LYS A 363 6.31 29.12 18.27
N GLU A 364 6.47 30.29 18.84
CA GLU A 364 5.86 31.56 18.38
C GLU A 364 4.34 31.46 18.13
N GLY A 365 3.66 30.67 18.94
CA GLY A 365 2.22 30.41 18.83
C GLY A 365 1.82 29.40 17.73
N TRP A 366 2.79 28.81 17.01
CA TRP A 366 2.57 27.71 16.09
C TRP A 366 2.78 26.37 16.77
N PHE A 367 1.84 25.46 16.55
CA PHE A 367 1.94 24.05 16.97
C PHE A 367 2.49 23.20 15.83
N PHE A 368 3.57 22.49 16.10
CA PHE A 368 4.26 21.59 15.18
C PHE A 368 3.66 20.20 15.32
N SER A 369 2.86 19.81 14.34
CA SER A 369 2.03 18.60 14.45
C SER A 369 2.83 17.29 14.34
N GLY A 370 3.99 17.32 13.70
CA GLY A 370 4.74 16.14 13.29
C GLY A 370 4.08 15.34 12.17
N ASP A 371 2.98 15.83 11.61
CA ASP A 371 2.33 15.26 10.43
C ASP A 371 2.86 15.96 9.17
N LEU A 372 3.02 15.19 8.08
CA LEU A 372 3.49 15.68 6.78
C LEU A 372 2.31 15.84 5.82
N GLY A 373 2.39 16.86 4.96
CA GLY A 373 1.37 17.12 3.99
C GLY A 373 1.64 18.32 3.10
N TYR A 374 0.68 18.69 2.28
CA TYR A 374 0.73 19.87 1.43
C TYR A 374 -0.66 20.53 1.30
N MET A 375 -0.66 21.81 0.99
CA MET A 375 -1.86 22.55 0.62
C MET A 375 -1.92 22.70 -0.90
N ASP A 376 -3.08 22.46 -1.51
CA ASP A 376 -3.25 22.75 -2.92
C ASP A 376 -3.68 24.21 -3.18
N SER A 377 -3.73 24.60 -4.47
CA SER A 377 -4.11 25.95 -4.92
C SER A 377 -5.53 26.37 -4.53
N ASP A 378 -6.40 25.41 -4.23
CA ASP A 378 -7.77 25.66 -3.79
C ASP A 378 -7.89 25.74 -2.25
N GLY A 379 -6.78 25.57 -1.52
CA GLY A 379 -6.69 25.61 -0.06
C GLY A 379 -7.18 24.34 0.62
N TYR A 380 -7.08 23.18 -0.04
CA TYR A 380 -7.33 21.88 0.58
C TYR A 380 -6.03 21.28 1.11
N LEU A 381 -6.11 20.73 2.31
CA LEU A 381 -5.00 20.01 2.95
C LEU A 381 -4.98 18.54 2.52
N PHE A 382 -3.82 18.05 2.16
CA PHE A 382 -3.56 16.64 1.88
C PHE A 382 -2.50 16.13 2.84
N ILE A 383 -2.83 15.07 3.60
CA ILE A 383 -1.91 14.45 4.54
C ILE A 383 -1.20 13.30 3.84
N THR A 384 0.13 13.29 3.90
CA THR A 384 0.97 12.29 3.24
C THR A 384 1.54 11.28 4.23
N GLY A 385 1.78 11.67 5.49
CA GLY A 385 2.30 10.77 6.51
C GLY A 385 2.66 11.44 7.82
N ARG A 386 3.54 10.81 8.61
CA ARG A 386 4.10 11.35 9.85
C ARG A 386 5.61 11.44 9.79
N LEU A 387 6.15 12.55 10.25
CA LEU A 387 7.60 12.81 10.27
C LEU A 387 8.38 11.72 11.03
N LYS A 388 7.87 11.26 12.17
CA LYS A 388 8.49 10.20 12.99
C LYS A 388 8.30 8.78 12.46
N GLU A 389 7.34 8.56 11.58
CA GLU A 389 7.05 7.26 10.95
C GLU A 389 7.67 7.17 9.54
N LEU A 390 8.21 8.28 9.04
CA LEU A 390 8.88 8.33 7.75
C LEU A 390 10.11 7.43 7.76
N ILE A 391 10.16 6.49 6.83
CA ILE A 391 11.34 5.65 6.63
C ILE A 391 12.20 6.32 5.56
N VAL A 392 13.34 6.87 6.00
CA VAL A 392 14.31 7.46 5.07
C VAL A 392 15.33 6.39 4.71
N LEU A 393 15.33 5.96 3.46
CA LEU A 393 16.31 4.99 2.95
C LEU A 393 17.68 5.63 2.78
N SER A 394 18.74 4.81 2.76
CA SER A 394 20.11 5.24 2.45
C SER A 394 20.25 5.97 1.09
N SER A 395 19.31 5.71 0.17
CA SER A 395 19.22 6.42 -1.11
C SER A 395 18.64 7.84 -1.00
N GLY A 396 18.27 8.32 0.20
CA GLY A 396 17.59 9.59 0.44
C GLY A 396 16.10 9.59 0.06
N LYS A 397 15.51 8.44 -0.29
CA LYS A 397 14.08 8.35 -0.61
C LYS A 397 13.24 8.20 0.65
N ASN A 398 12.19 9.00 0.73
CA ASN A 398 11.19 8.97 1.77
C ASN A 398 10.13 7.91 1.45
N ILE A 399 9.83 7.04 2.42
CA ILE A 399 8.78 6.03 2.32
C ILE A 399 7.78 6.24 3.44
N TYR A 400 6.52 6.34 3.08
CA TYR A 400 5.39 6.36 3.99
C TYR A 400 4.92 4.91 4.22
N PRO A 401 5.07 4.35 5.43
CA PRO A 401 4.69 2.97 5.71
C PRO A 401 3.25 2.64 5.33
N GLU A 402 2.33 3.57 5.59
CA GLU A 402 0.90 3.39 5.28
C GLU A 402 0.63 3.19 3.77
N ASP A 403 1.37 3.87 2.90
CA ASP A 403 1.22 3.71 1.45
C ASP A 403 1.66 2.32 1.00
N VAL A 404 2.70 1.78 1.62
CA VAL A 404 3.18 0.41 1.36
C VAL A 404 2.18 -0.61 1.92
N GLU A 405 1.73 -0.42 3.17
CA GLU A 405 0.73 -1.26 3.83
C GLU A 405 -0.56 -1.37 3.01
N ASN A 406 -1.07 -0.24 2.50
CA ASN A 406 -2.28 -0.19 1.69
C ASN A 406 -2.16 -1.01 0.39
N GLN A 407 -0.97 -1.15 -0.19
CA GLN A 407 -0.79 -2.00 -1.37
C GLN A 407 -0.87 -3.48 -1.01
N TYR A 408 -0.19 -3.89 0.07
CA TYR A 408 -0.19 -5.30 0.50
C TYR A 408 -1.50 -5.73 1.16
N MET A 409 -2.25 -4.82 1.79
CA MET A 409 -3.60 -5.10 2.32
C MET A 409 -4.61 -5.54 1.25
N LYS A 410 -4.33 -5.32 -0.03
CA LYS A 410 -5.13 -5.85 -1.14
C LYS A 410 -5.04 -7.37 -1.28
N ILE A 411 -4.08 -8.01 -0.63
CA ILE A 411 -3.91 -9.46 -0.58
C ILE A 411 -4.96 -10.06 0.36
N PRO A 412 -5.90 -10.90 -0.13
CA PRO A 412 -6.97 -11.46 0.72
C PRO A 412 -6.47 -12.32 1.88
N LEU A 413 -5.25 -12.85 1.77
CA LEU A 413 -4.58 -13.63 2.81
C LEU A 413 -4.02 -12.79 3.95
N ILE A 414 -3.93 -11.48 3.80
CA ILE A 414 -3.46 -10.56 4.84
C ILE A 414 -4.67 -9.97 5.55
N LYS A 415 -4.73 -10.13 6.87
CA LYS A 415 -5.72 -9.50 7.74
C LYS A 415 -5.24 -8.16 8.26
N GLU A 416 -3.97 -8.11 8.68
CA GLU A 416 -3.31 -6.90 9.16
C GLU A 416 -1.85 -6.91 8.71
N ILE A 417 -1.29 -5.72 8.49
CA ILE A 417 0.12 -5.54 8.15
C ILE A 417 0.65 -4.28 8.83
N CYS A 418 1.90 -4.34 9.26
CA CYS A 418 2.66 -3.19 9.73
C CYS A 418 4.02 -3.19 9.04
N VAL A 419 4.35 -2.14 8.31
CA VAL A 419 5.62 -1.98 7.60
C VAL A 419 6.54 -1.05 8.41
N MET A 420 7.79 -1.42 8.53
CA MET A 420 8.82 -0.65 9.22
C MET A 420 10.18 -0.78 8.56
N GLY A 421 11.04 0.20 8.74
CA GLY A 421 12.45 0.10 8.39
C GLY A 421 13.21 -0.65 9.49
N ILE A 422 14.06 -1.60 9.09
CA ILE A 422 15.02 -2.22 10.01
C ILE A 422 16.35 -1.48 9.85
N GLU A 423 16.90 -1.05 10.98
CA GLU A 423 18.19 -0.40 11.03
C GLU A 423 19.27 -1.48 11.26
N GLU A 424 20.11 -1.72 10.25
CA GLU A 424 21.30 -2.55 10.37
C GLU A 424 22.55 -1.68 10.21
N LYS A 425 23.44 -1.72 11.22
CA LYS A 425 24.73 -0.98 11.22
C LYS A 425 24.61 0.54 10.95
N GLY A 426 23.53 1.19 11.44
CA GLY A 426 23.31 2.64 11.26
C GLY A 426 22.74 3.02 9.90
N VAL A 427 22.33 2.05 9.09
CA VAL A 427 21.67 2.28 7.78
C VAL A 427 20.28 1.67 7.82
N VAL A 428 19.27 2.49 7.46
CA VAL A 428 17.88 2.01 7.37
C VAL A 428 17.70 1.34 6.00
N GLU A 429 17.86 0.05 5.96
CA GLU A 429 17.48 -0.85 4.85
C GLU A 429 17.38 -2.27 5.41
N PRO A 430 16.46 -3.07 5.00
CA PRO A 430 15.34 -2.98 4.08
C PRO A 430 13.97 -2.79 4.77
N LEU A 431 12.87 -2.57 3.99
CA LEU A 431 11.52 -2.59 4.52
C LEU A 431 11.14 -3.99 4.98
N HIS A 432 10.67 -4.08 6.22
CA HIS A 432 10.19 -5.31 6.83
C HIS A 432 8.72 -5.18 7.20
N ALA A 433 7.94 -6.25 7.01
CA ALA A 433 6.54 -6.27 7.37
C ALA A 433 6.25 -7.27 8.49
N VAL A 434 5.37 -6.89 9.42
CA VAL A 434 4.71 -7.83 10.33
C VAL A 434 3.31 -8.07 9.82
N ILE A 435 2.98 -9.33 9.55
CA ILE A 435 1.76 -9.72 8.86
C ILE A 435 0.93 -10.64 9.75
N VAL A 436 -0.33 -10.26 9.96
CA VAL A 436 -1.35 -11.13 10.55
C VAL A 436 -2.13 -11.78 9.42
N PRO A 437 -2.08 -13.12 9.28
CA PRO A 437 -2.81 -13.81 8.23
C PRO A 437 -4.32 -13.81 8.42
N ASN A 438 -5.05 -13.84 7.32
CA ASN A 438 -6.49 -14.06 7.31
C ASN A 438 -6.79 -15.57 7.30
N PHE A 439 -6.79 -16.18 8.48
CA PHE A 439 -7.03 -17.63 8.64
C PHE A 439 -8.41 -18.07 8.15
N GLU A 440 -9.44 -17.21 8.23
CA GLU A 440 -10.77 -17.52 7.71
C GLU A 440 -10.77 -17.63 6.19
N TYR A 441 -10.09 -16.70 5.53
CA TYR A 441 -9.92 -16.75 4.07
C TYR A 441 -9.10 -17.97 3.65
N ALA A 442 -7.99 -18.24 4.32
CA ALA A 442 -7.13 -19.40 4.05
C ALA A 442 -7.92 -20.73 4.14
N LYS A 443 -8.77 -20.86 5.16
CA LYS A 443 -9.64 -22.03 5.33
C LYS A 443 -10.68 -22.14 4.22
N LYS A 444 -11.36 -21.05 3.86
CA LYS A 444 -12.35 -21.04 2.76
C LYS A 444 -11.71 -21.34 1.40
N ALA A 445 -10.53 -20.82 1.15
CA ALA A 445 -9.77 -21.04 -0.09
C ALA A 445 -9.02 -22.38 -0.13
N ARG A 446 -9.12 -23.21 0.94
CA ARG A 446 -8.45 -24.52 1.08
C ARG A 446 -6.94 -24.45 0.88
N ILE A 447 -6.29 -23.41 1.42
CA ILE A 447 -4.84 -23.20 1.29
C ILE A 447 -4.14 -24.18 2.25
N GLY A 448 -3.38 -25.13 1.70
CA GLY A 448 -2.67 -26.14 2.48
C GLY A 448 -1.38 -25.64 3.12
N ASN A 449 -0.70 -24.69 2.50
CA ASN A 449 0.51 -24.06 3.04
C ASN A 449 0.37 -22.53 2.99
N LEU A 450 0.13 -21.94 4.17
CA LEU A 450 -0.11 -20.52 4.32
C LEU A 450 1.13 -19.66 4.01
N GLN A 451 2.32 -20.13 4.40
CA GLN A 451 3.56 -19.38 4.19
C GLN A 451 3.91 -19.28 2.70
N VAL A 452 3.77 -20.39 1.98
CA VAL A 452 4.02 -20.42 0.53
C VAL A 452 3.03 -19.52 -0.21
N ALA A 453 1.75 -19.58 0.16
CA ALA A 453 0.71 -18.75 -0.46
C ALA A 453 0.90 -17.25 -0.18
N LEU A 454 1.20 -16.88 1.07
CA LEU A 454 1.50 -15.50 1.45
C LEU A 454 2.71 -14.96 0.68
N LYS A 455 3.79 -15.75 0.62
CA LYS A 455 5.00 -15.36 -0.09
C LYS A 455 4.74 -15.13 -1.57
N TRP A 456 3.95 -16.00 -2.19
CA TRP A 456 3.59 -15.88 -3.60
C TRP A 456 2.76 -14.61 -3.85
N ASP A 457 1.74 -14.35 -3.02
CA ASP A 457 0.89 -13.15 -3.14
C ASP A 457 1.68 -11.86 -2.89
N ILE A 458 2.55 -11.85 -1.86
CA ILE A 458 3.43 -10.72 -1.55
C ILE A 458 4.36 -10.42 -2.72
N ASN A 459 5.00 -11.43 -3.29
CA ASN A 459 5.87 -11.27 -4.45
C ASN A 459 5.09 -10.71 -5.66
N ASN A 460 3.90 -11.21 -5.92
CA ASN A 460 3.05 -10.71 -7.01
C ASN A 460 2.70 -9.22 -6.85
N VAL A 461 2.36 -8.78 -5.64
CA VAL A 461 2.10 -7.36 -5.37
C VAL A 461 3.39 -6.54 -5.50
N SER A 462 4.49 -7.05 -4.97
CA SER A 462 5.81 -6.42 -5.04
C SER A 462 6.26 -6.14 -6.47
N LEU A 463 5.97 -7.03 -7.41
CA LEU A 463 6.30 -6.85 -8.84
C LEU A 463 5.67 -5.60 -9.45
N HIS A 464 4.52 -5.16 -8.93
CA HIS A 464 3.79 -4.00 -9.41
C HIS A 464 4.12 -2.71 -8.63
N MET A 465 5.06 -2.79 -7.68
CA MET A 465 5.50 -1.67 -6.85
C MET A 465 6.91 -1.21 -7.24
N PRO A 466 7.23 0.08 -7.06
CA PRO A 466 8.60 0.58 -7.18
C PRO A 466 9.54 -0.22 -6.28
N GLN A 467 10.75 -0.49 -6.72
CA GLN A 467 11.72 -1.35 -6.01
C GLN A 467 11.96 -0.89 -4.55
N TYR A 468 12.04 0.42 -4.33
CA TYR A 468 12.28 0.99 -3.00
C TYR A 468 11.09 0.87 -2.02
N MET A 469 9.87 0.61 -2.52
CA MET A 469 8.66 0.39 -1.70
C MET A 469 8.37 -1.10 -1.44
N ARG A 470 9.19 -2.01 -1.95
CA ARG A 470 8.98 -3.45 -1.76
C ARG A 470 9.46 -3.88 -0.39
N ILE A 471 8.65 -4.66 0.32
CA ILE A 471 9.10 -5.33 1.53
C ILE A 471 10.12 -6.42 1.13
N LYS A 472 11.26 -6.45 1.80
CA LYS A 472 12.31 -7.45 1.55
C LYS A 472 12.23 -8.63 2.51
N GLY A 473 11.55 -8.45 3.65
CA GLY A 473 11.32 -9.50 4.61
C GLY A 473 9.98 -9.31 5.32
N TYR A 474 9.44 -10.38 5.89
CA TYR A 474 8.25 -10.29 6.71
C TYR A 474 8.25 -11.33 7.83
N THR A 475 7.58 -10.99 8.93
CA THR A 475 7.32 -11.87 10.06
C THR A 475 5.84 -12.14 10.14
N VAL A 476 5.46 -13.41 10.20
CA VAL A 476 4.07 -13.82 10.44
C VAL A 476 3.78 -13.77 11.94
N TYR A 477 2.74 -13.03 12.31
CA TYR A 477 2.27 -12.91 13.68
C TYR A 477 0.84 -13.45 13.78
N PRO A 478 0.54 -14.37 14.71
CA PRO A 478 -0.76 -15.03 14.74
C PRO A 478 -1.87 -14.17 15.36
N ASP A 479 -1.50 -13.24 16.26
CA ASP A 479 -2.43 -12.42 17.02
C ASP A 479 -2.65 -11.05 16.38
N PRO A 480 -3.74 -10.34 16.69
CA PRO A 480 -3.95 -8.97 16.22
C PRO A 480 -2.79 -8.05 16.63
N LEU A 481 -2.41 -7.15 15.73
CA LEU A 481 -1.35 -6.18 16.00
C LEU A 481 -1.79 -5.15 17.07
N PRO A 482 -0.88 -4.73 17.97
CA PRO A 482 -1.17 -3.70 18.97
C PRO A 482 -1.68 -2.42 18.34
N ARG A 483 -2.86 -1.95 18.78
CA ARG A 483 -3.52 -0.73 18.27
C ARG A 483 -3.95 0.18 19.41
N THR A 484 -4.14 1.43 19.08
CA THR A 484 -4.86 2.37 19.95
C THR A 484 -6.35 2.10 19.89
N PRO A 485 -7.17 2.57 20.86
CA PRO A 485 -8.64 2.46 20.80
C PRO A 485 -9.28 3.07 19.54
N LEU A 486 -8.60 4.03 18.89
CA LEU A 486 -9.00 4.59 17.59
C LEU A 486 -8.47 3.79 16.38
N GLY A 487 -7.88 2.61 16.61
CA GLY A 487 -7.44 1.70 15.58
C GLY A 487 -6.05 1.97 14.98
N LYS A 488 -5.29 2.97 15.43
CA LYS A 488 -3.91 3.22 14.94
C LYS A 488 -2.95 2.14 15.44
N LEU A 489 -2.03 1.70 14.56
CA LEU A 489 -0.96 0.76 14.92
C LEU A 489 0.01 1.41 15.93
N ARG A 490 0.35 0.66 16.99
CA ARG A 490 1.41 1.02 17.95
C ARG A 490 2.74 0.47 17.44
N ARG A 491 3.32 1.10 16.39
CA ARG A 491 4.52 0.62 15.69
C ARG A 491 5.71 0.37 16.62
N PHE A 492 5.89 1.17 17.67
CA PHE A 492 6.97 0.96 18.63
C PHE A 492 6.84 -0.37 19.37
N MET A 493 5.62 -0.76 19.82
CA MET A 493 5.39 -2.07 20.46
C MET A 493 5.62 -3.21 19.48
N ILE A 494 5.23 -3.03 18.20
CA ILE A 494 5.44 -4.04 17.15
C ILE A 494 6.94 -4.21 16.87
N LYS A 495 7.71 -3.11 16.89
CA LYS A 495 9.17 -3.14 16.73
C LYS A 495 9.85 -3.93 17.86
N ASP A 496 9.38 -3.77 19.10
CA ASP A 496 9.89 -4.53 20.24
C ASP A 496 9.53 -6.01 20.16
N LEU A 497 8.32 -6.35 19.71
CA LEU A 497 7.93 -7.76 19.46
C LEU A 497 8.84 -8.47 18.44
N ILE A 498 9.30 -7.76 17.40
CA ILE A 498 10.25 -8.33 16.43
C ILE A 498 11.63 -8.51 17.07
N LYS A 499 12.12 -7.54 17.86
CA LYS A 499 13.41 -7.62 18.53
C LYS A 499 13.46 -8.83 19.46
N VAL A 500 12.47 -9.00 20.32
CA VAL A 500 12.36 -10.15 21.24
C VAL A 500 12.34 -11.45 20.46
N LYS A 501 11.58 -11.53 19.39
CA LYS A 501 11.48 -12.75 18.56
C LYS A 501 12.76 -13.00 17.76
N SER A 502 13.47 -11.97 17.31
CA SER A 502 14.78 -12.10 16.65
C SER A 502 15.87 -12.50 17.63
N GLU A 503 15.81 -12.03 18.88
CA GLU A 503 16.70 -12.46 19.95
C GLU A 503 16.44 -13.91 20.40
N GLU A 504 15.16 -14.31 20.50
CA GLU A 504 14.78 -15.71 20.73
C GLU A 504 15.21 -16.63 19.58
N LEU A 505 15.12 -16.17 18.33
CA LEU A 505 15.60 -16.90 17.15
C LEU A 505 17.13 -16.91 17.09
N ARG A 506 17.80 -15.83 17.48
CA ARG A 506 19.27 -15.79 17.64
C ARG A 506 19.75 -16.69 18.77
N ALA A 507 19.10 -16.65 19.93
CA ALA A 507 19.40 -17.55 21.05
C ALA A 507 19.15 -19.03 20.70
N LYS A 508 18.18 -19.34 19.87
CA LYS A 508 17.96 -20.68 19.29
C LYS A 508 18.87 -20.99 18.10
N GLY A 509 19.45 -19.96 17.46
CA GLY A 509 20.34 -20.05 16.28
C GLY A 509 21.84 -20.12 16.63
N GLU A 510 22.27 -19.76 17.83
CA GLU A 510 23.67 -19.95 18.26
C GLU A 510 24.08 -21.41 18.36
N ASP A 511 23.12 -22.32 18.48
CA ASP A 511 23.39 -23.78 18.45
C ASP A 511 23.30 -24.39 17.02
N LYS A 512 22.95 -23.63 16.02
CA LYS A 512 23.02 -24.00 14.59
C LYS A 512 24.01 -23.13 13.82
N ARG A 513 25.23 -22.98 14.33
CA ARG A 513 26.36 -22.82 13.43
C ARG A 513 26.28 -23.99 12.47
N LEU A 514 26.07 -23.71 11.19
CA LEU A 514 26.27 -24.67 10.13
C LEU A 514 27.50 -25.52 10.47
N MET A 515 27.34 -26.75 10.99
CA MET A 515 28.21 -27.82 10.56
C MET A 515 28.00 -27.87 9.05
N ILE A 516 28.79 -27.06 8.34
CA ILE A 516 28.87 -27.10 6.90
C ILE A 516 29.43 -28.49 6.62
N ASP A 517 28.49 -29.42 6.42
CA ASP A 517 28.88 -30.69 5.86
C ASP A 517 29.43 -30.39 4.45
N GLU A 518 30.08 -31.31 3.88
CA GLU A 518 30.75 -31.19 2.59
C GLU A 518 29.76 -30.69 1.50
N ILE A 519 28.48 -31.06 1.62
CA ILE A 519 27.41 -30.66 0.72
C ILE A 519 27.10 -29.15 0.85
N GLY A 520 26.93 -28.67 2.06
CA GLY A 520 26.66 -27.24 2.30
C GLY A 520 27.82 -26.35 1.81
N ARG A 521 29.09 -26.80 1.99
CA ARG A 521 30.25 -26.07 1.48
C ARG A 521 30.24 -25.97 -0.04
N LYS A 522 30.01 -27.09 -0.74
CA LYS A 522 29.90 -27.10 -2.22
C LYS A 522 28.73 -26.27 -2.74
N VAL A 523 27.60 -26.23 -2.03
CA VAL A 523 26.47 -25.35 -2.37
C VAL A 523 26.86 -23.88 -2.28
N VAL A 524 27.54 -23.49 -1.19
CA VAL A 524 28.06 -22.13 -1.02
C VAL A 524 29.05 -21.76 -2.13
N GLU A 525 29.98 -22.69 -2.47
CA GLU A 525 30.93 -22.52 -3.58
C GLU A 525 30.21 -22.28 -4.95
N CYS A 526 29.04 -22.90 -5.16
CA CYS A 526 28.24 -22.66 -6.36
C CYS A 526 27.50 -21.30 -6.34
N ILE A 527 27.17 -20.80 -5.16
CA ILE A 527 26.47 -19.52 -5.01
C ILE A 527 27.43 -18.33 -5.15
N MET A 528 28.64 -18.41 -4.55
CA MET A 528 29.61 -17.32 -4.46
C MET A 528 29.91 -16.61 -5.80
N PRO A 529 30.16 -17.33 -6.92
CA PRO A 529 30.46 -16.68 -8.20
C PRO A 529 29.28 -15.88 -8.80
N LEU A 530 28.06 -16.12 -8.32
CA LEU A 530 26.85 -15.50 -8.83
C LEU A 530 26.46 -14.22 -8.05
N LEU A 531 27.18 -13.95 -6.95
CA LEU A 531 26.93 -12.77 -6.12
C LEU A 531 27.61 -11.53 -6.70
N LYS A 532 26.87 -10.40 -6.71
CA LYS A 532 27.38 -9.10 -7.16
C LYS A 532 28.26 -8.38 -6.10
N LYS A 533 28.30 -8.90 -4.87
CA LYS A 533 29.07 -8.36 -3.73
C LYS A 533 29.59 -9.52 -2.87
N GLU A 534 30.72 -9.34 -2.22
CA GLU A 534 31.17 -10.28 -1.19
C GLU A 534 30.24 -10.21 0.02
N ILE A 535 29.43 -11.24 0.21
CA ILE A 535 28.49 -11.37 1.33
C ILE A 535 28.77 -12.69 2.03
N GLN A 536 28.71 -12.70 3.36
CA GLN A 536 28.80 -13.92 4.15
C GLN A 536 27.45 -14.65 4.09
N ILE A 537 27.40 -15.80 3.43
CA ILE A 537 26.18 -16.58 3.20
C ILE A 537 25.77 -17.31 4.48
N GLN A 538 24.50 -17.17 4.89
CA GLN A 538 23.88 -17.88 6.00
C GLN A 538 22.89 -18.93 5.49
N SER A 539 22.62 -19.98 6.30
CA SER A 539 21.67 -21.04 5.93
C SER A 539 20.25 -20.53 5.70
N THR A 540 19.88 -19.50 6.45
CA THR A 540 18.54 -18.87 6.39
C THR A 540 18.38 -17.90 5.24
N ASP A 541 19.47 -17.51 4.55
CA ASP A 541 19.42 -16.52 3.49
C ASP A 541 18.51 -16.96 2.34
N ASN A 542 17.69 -16.02 1.90
CA ASN A 542 16.86 -16.19 0.72
C ASN A 542 17.67 -15.91 -0.54
N LEU A 543 17.62 -16.83 -1.49
CA LEU A 543 18.43 -16.77 -2.72
C LEU A 543 18.20 -15.50 -3.54
N GLU A 544 16.97 -14.99 -3.57
CA GLU A 544 16.60 -13.80 -4.35
C GLU A 544 16.67 -12.52 -3.51
N LEU A 545 16.13 -12.56 -2.28
CA LEU A 545 15.95 -11.38 -1.45
C LEU A 545 17.24 -10.97 -0.73
N ASP A 546 17.98 -11.94 -0.18
CA ASP A 546 19.16 -11.67 0.63
C ASP A 546 20.44 -11.76 -0.22
N LEU A 547 20.52 -12.75 -1.12
CA LEU A 547 21.68 -12.98 -1.97
C LEU A 547 21.58 -12.29 -3.34
N GLY A 548 20.42 -11.72 -3.70
CA GLY A 548 20.22 -10.95 -4.93
C GLY A 548 20.27 -11.78 -6.22
N LEU A 549 20.06 -13.11 -6.14
CA LEU A 549 20.05 -13.98 -7.30
C LEU A 549 18.74 -13.81 -8.08
N ASP A 550 18.80 -13.16 -9.22
CA ASP A 550 17.66 -13.04 -10.14
C ASP A 550 17.32 -14.40 -10.80
N SER A 551 16.22 -14.45 -11.56
CA SER A 551 15.75 -15.69 -12.20
C SER A 551 16.82 -16.35 -13.07
N LEU A 552 17.70 -15.59 -13.71
CA LEU A 552 18.78 -16.13 -14.57
C LEU A 552 19.92 -16.69 -13.71
N ALA A 553 20.36 -15.95 -12.68
CA ALA A 553 21.37 -16.40 -11.74
C ALA A 553 20.93 -17.67 -11.00
N ARG A 554 19.63 -17.83 -10.72
CA ARG A 554 19.09 -19.06 -10.12
C ARG A 554 19.14 -20.26 -11.06
N ILE A 555 18.96 -20.06 -12.37
CA ILE A 555 19.17 -21.11 -13.37
C ILE A 555 20.66 -21.48 -13.49
N GLU A 556 21.52 -20.47 -13.52
CA GLU A 556 22.98 -20.69 -13.50
C GLU A 556 23.42 -21.44 -12.24
N LEU A 557 22.81 -21.14 -11.08
CA LEU A 557 23.02 -21.87 -9.83
C LEU A 557 22.60 -23.34 -9.96
N VAL A 558 21.41 -23.63 -10.51
CA VAL A 558 20.96 -25.02 -10.71
C VAL A 558 21.94 -25.79 -11.61
N VAL A 559 22.37 -25.19 -12.70
CA VAL A 559 23.37 -25.79 -13.60
C VAL A 559 24.70 -26.06 -12.87
N SER A 560 25.15 -25.10 -12.04
CA SER A 560 26.36 -25.25 -11.24
C SER A 560 26.24 -26.38 -10.20
N LEU A 561 25.07 -26.52 -9.57
CA LEU A 561 24.76 -27.59 -8.62
C LEU A 561 24.69 -28.96 -9.27
N GLU A 562 24.03 -29.07 -10.43
CA GLU A 562 24.01 -30.32 -11.22
C GLU A 562 25.43 -30.79 -11.53
N LYS A 563 26.31 -29.84 -11.88
CA LYS A 563 27.73 -30.12 -12.14
C LYS A 563 28.49 -30.53 -10.89
N ALA A 564 28.33 -29.76 -9.81
CA ALA A 564 29.08 -29.99 -8.58
C ALA A 564 28.72 -31.32 -7.91
N PHE A 565 27.48 -31.75 -8.04
CA PHE A 565 26.94 -32.95 -7.40
C PHE A 565 26.68 -34.12 -8.35
N SER A 566 26.89 -33.95 -9.66
CA SER A 566 26.60 -34.94 -10.69
C SER A 566 25.17 -35.53 -10.62
N ILE A 567 24.21 -34.64 -10.41
CA ILE A 567 22.76 -34.97 -10.32
C ILE A 567 21.98 -34.23 -11.40
N LYS A 568 20.81 -34.72 -11.77
CA LYS A 568 19.82 -33.96 -12.57
C LYS A 568 18.74 -33.41 -11.67
N LEU A 569 18.47 -32.11 -11.78
CA LEU A 569 17.43 -31.42 -11.02
C LEU A 569 16.25 -31.10 -11.93
N PRO A 570 15.00 -31.14 -11.42
CA PRO A 570 13.82 -30.78 -12.20
C PRO A 570 13.88 -29.30 -12.66
N GLU A 571 13.30 -28.96 -13.82
CA GLU A 571 13.25 -27.60 -14.34
C GLU A 571 12.62 -26.58 -13.37
N ILE A 572 11.67 -27.06 -12.54
CA ILE A 572 10.98 -26.24 -11.54
C ILE A 572 11.83 -26.00 -10.28
N PHE A 573 12.95 -26.70 -10.11
CA PHE A 573 13.80 -26.64 -8.91
C PHE A 573 14.26 -25.22 -8.60
N ALA A 574 14.67 -24.47 -9.63
CA ALA A 574 15.10 -23.08 -9.50
C ALA A 574 14.00 -22.16 -8.91
N SER A 575 12.73 -22.47 -9.16
CA SER A 575 11.60 -21.65 -8.69
C SER A 575 11.01 -22.12 -7.35
N GLU A 576 11.20 -23.38 -7.01
CA GLU A 576 10.67 -23.99 -5.78
C GLU A 576 11.53 -23.72 -4.56
N VAL A 577 12.87 -23.73 -4.72
CA VAL A 577 13.81 -23.55 -3.61
C VAL A 577 14.03 -22.07 -3.34
N GLN A 578 13.94 -21.68 -2.08
CA GLN A 578 13.92 -20.27 -1.70
C GLN A 578 15.07 -19.86 -0.78
N THR A 579 15.55 -20.77 0.08
CA THR A 579 16.62 -20.50 1.03
C THR A 579 17.81 -21.42 0.82
N VAL A 580 18.97 -21.04 1.32
CA VAL A 580 20.18 -21.86 1.27
C VAL A 580 19.99 -23.18 2.00
N GLU A 581 19.31 -23.18 3.16
CA GLU A 581 19.03 -24.42 3.94
C GLU A 581 18.13 -25.37 3.16
N GLU A 582 17.08 -24.84 2.49
CA GLU A 582 16.19 -25.63 1.64
C GLU A 582 16.95 -26.20 0.44
N LEU A 583 17.86 -25.40 -0.15
CA LEU A 583 18.72 -25.82 -1.23
C LEU A 583 19.61 -27.01 -0.82
N VAL A 584 20.31 -26.88 0.31
CA VAL A 584 21.15 -27.94 0.84
C VAL A 584 20.35 -29.19 1.17
N SER A 585 19.17 -29.04 1.79
CA SER A 585 18.28 -30.14 2.14
C SER A 585 17.81 -30.92 0.90
N ARG A 586 17.37 -30.20 -0.12
CA ARG A 586 16.92 -30.80 -1.39
C ARG A 586 18.06 -31.49 -2.14
N ILE A 587 19.26 -30.91 -2.18
CA ILE A 587 20.41 -31.54 -2.81
C ILE A 587 20.79 -32.86 -2.08
N LYS A 588 20.68 -32.90 -0.74
CA LYS A 588 20.86 -34.14 0.04
C LYS A 588 19.84 -35.22 -0.31
N GLU A 589 18.59 -34.80 -0.56
CA GLU A 589 17.50 -35.70 -0.95
C GLU A 589 17.74 -36.31 -2.33
N TYR A 590 18.11 -35.51 -3.32
CA TYR A 590 18.42 -35.97 -4.68
C TYR A 590 19.67 -36.82 -4.73
N GLY A 591 20.70 -36.56 -3.91
CA GLY A 591 21.92 -37.35 -3.82
C GLY A 591 21.75 -38.76 -3.21
N ARG A 592 20.62 -39.01 -2.49
CA ARG A 592 20.28 -40.34 -1.93
C ARG A 592 19.60 -41.29 -2.91
N HIS A 593 19.11 -40.81 -4.06
CA HIS A 593 18.32 -41.58 -5.01
C HIS A 593 19.09 -42.00 -6.26
N GLY A 594 20.36 -42.38 -6.11
CA GLY A 594 21.14 -43.21 -7.06
C GLY A 594 21.34 -42.62 -8.45
N ILE A 595 22.58 -42.55 -8.85
CA ILE A 595 23.16 -42.14 -10.14
C ILE A 595 22.60 -42.98 -11.28
N SER A 596 21.89 -42.37 -12.25
CA SER A 596 21.77 -42.89 -13.60
C SER A 596 22.53 -41.98 -14.57
N GLU A 597 23.49 -42.58 -15.26
CA GLU A 597 24.33 -42.08 -16.35
C GLU A 597 24.49 -40.57 -16.60
N ILE A 598 25.74 -40.14 -16.47
CA ILE A 598 26.26 -38.81 -16.75
C ILE A 598 26.24 -38.52 -18.24
N GLU A 599 25.22 -37.85 -18.74
CA GLU A 599 25.33 -37.10 -20.00
C GLU A 599 25.90 -35.70 -19.74
N LYS A 600 26.83 -35.28 -20.60
CA LYS A 600 27.51 -33.99 -20.59
C LYS A 600 26.51 -32.85 -20.42
N MET A 601 26.85 -31.91 -19.56
CA MET A 601 26.00 -30.74 -19.25
C MET A 601 25.63 -29.90 -20.45
N PRO A 602 24.38 -29.43 -20.52
CA PRO A 602 23.99 -28.48 -21.54
C PRO A 602 24.53 -27.07 -21.19
N MET A 603 25.44 -26.58 -22.01
CA MET A 603 25.71 -25.14 -22.13
C MET A 603 24.44 -24.46 -22.72
N TRP A 604 24.30 -23.12 -22.62
CA TRP A 604 23.19 -22.41 -23.27
C TRP A 604 22.96 -22.89 -24.70
N LYS A 605 24.03 -23.17 -25.42
CA LYS A 605 23.97 -23.74 -26.77
C LYS A 605 23.20 -25.06 -26.86
N ASP A 606 23.28 -25.91 -25.86
CA ASP A 606 22.56 -27.20 -25.82
C ASP A 606 21.10 -27.01 -25.40
N ILE A 607 20.84 -26.11 -24.43
CA ILE A 607 19.49 -25.71 -24.00
C ILE A 607 18.70 -25.14 -25.18
N LEU A 608 19.33 -24.24 -25.96
CA LEU A 608 18.72 -23.59 -27.12
C LEU A 608 18.56 -24.54 -28.33
N LYS A 609 19.32 -25.62 -28.43
CA LYS A 609 19.15 -26.68 -29.44
C LYS A 609 18.07 -27.66 -29.12
N ALA A 610 17.68 -27.77 -27.83
CA ALA A 610 16.63 -28.69 -27.42
C ALA A 610 15.31 -28.30 -28.10
N GLU A 611 14.57 -29.31 -28.53
CA GLU A 611 13.29 -29.13 -29.18
C GLU A 611 12.19 -28.87 -28.13
N PRO A 612 11.34 -27.82 -28.30
CA PRO A 612 10.22 -27.58 -27.41
C PRO A 612 9.23 -28.75 -27.41
N SER A 613 8.41 -28.86 -26.37
CA SER A 613 7.38 -29.89 -26.29
C SER A 613 6.41 -29.88 -27.49
N LEU A 614 5.77 -31.00 -27.79
CA LEU A 614 4.80 -31.07 -28.91
C LEU A 614 3.66 -30.05 -28.75
N ASP A 615 3.24 -29.79 -27.52
CA ASP A 615 2.20 -28.79 -27.22
C ASP A 615 2.69 -27.37 -27.47
N ASP A 616 3.95 -27.07 -27.15
CA ASP A 616 4.54 -25.77 -27.43
C ASP A 616 4.73 -25.53 -28.92
N ARG A 617 5.17 -26.52 -29.67
CA ARG A 617 5.27 -26.41 -31.14
C ARG A 617 3.92 -26.17 -31.81
N LYS A 618 2.84 -26.78 -31.30
CA LYS A 618 1.47 -26.49 -31.76
C LYS A 618 1.02 -25.08 -31.47
N LYS A 619 1.43 -24.52 -30.30
CA LYS A 619 1.12 -23.11 -29.92
C LYS A 619 1.88 -22.11 -30.80
N VAL A 620 3.09 -22.39 -31.21
CA VAL A 620 3.90 -21.49 -32.04
C VAL A 620 3.29 -21.35 -33.43
N GLY A 621 2.77 -22.41 -34.07
CA GLY A 621 2.08 -22.37 -35.36
C GLY A 621 2.87 -21.64 -36.43
N LEU A 622 3.88 -22.30 -37.05
CA LEU A 622 4.81 -21.66 -38.02
C LEU A 622 4.15 -21.23 -39.35
N HIS A 623 2.90 -21.58 -39.59
CA HIS A 623 2.20 -21.30 -40.88
C HIS A 623 0.76 -20.87 -40.61
N TYR A 624 0.31 -19.88 -41.38
CA TYR A 624 -1.11 -19.51 -41.45
C TYR A 624 -1.85 -20.39 -42.47
N SER A 625 -3.10 -20.74 -42.17
CA SER A 625 -4.06 -21.18 -43.17
C SER A 625 -4.44 -19.98 -44.07
N PHE A 626 -4.99 -20.27 -45.24
CA PHE A 626 -5.41 -19.24 -46.20
C PHE A 626 -6.40 -18.21 -45.57
N LEU A 627 -7.37 -18.68 -44.80
CA LEU A 627 -8.36 -17.84 -44.13
C LEU A 627 -7.73 -16.99 -43.03
N GLU A 628 -6.86 -17.57 -42.21
CA GLU A 628 -6.12 -16.86 -41.17
C GLU A 628 -5.27 -15.74 -41.76
N TRP A 629 -4.55 -16.04 -42.86
CA TRP A 629 -3.74 -15.05 -43.56
C TRP A 629 -4.56 -13.89 -44.12
N LEU A 630 -5.75 -14.16 -44.65
CA LEU A 630 -6.65 -13.11 -45.14
C LEU A 630 -7.12 -12.19 -44.01
N ILE A 631 -7.50 -12.74 -42.86
CA ILE A 631 -7.88 -11.98 -41.67
C ILE A 631 -6.69 -11.10 -41.21
N VAL A 632 -5.50 -11.67 -41.17
CA VAL A 632 -4.27 -10.96 -40.79
C VAL A 632 -3.99 -9.82 -41.75
N LEU A 633 -4.08 -10.03 -43.07
CA LEU A 633 -3.87 -8.96 -44.07
C LEU A 633 -4.84 -7.78 -43.89
N ILE A 634 -6.13 -8.06 -43.62
CA ILE A 634 -7.13 -7.02 -43.39
C ILE A 634 -6.79 -6.26 -42.10
N SER A 635 -6.45 -7.00 -41.04
CA SER A 635 -6.07 -6.41 -39.74
C SER A 635 -4.82 -5.54 -39.86
N LEU A 636 -3.78 -5.98 -40.57
CA LEU A 636 -2.57 -5.22 -40.80
C LEU A 636 -2.83 -3.91 -41.54
N ARG A 637 -3.69 -3.96 -42.59
CA ARG A 637 -4.09 -2.75 -43.33
C ARG A 637 -4.82 -1.75 -42.40
N LEU A 638 -5.73 -2.25 -41.59
CA LEU A 638 -6.48 -1.43 -40.64
C LEU A 638 -5.54 -0.79 -39.60
N ILE A 639 -4.61 -1.58 -39.01
CA ILE A 639 -3.61 -1.06 -38.07
C ILE A 639 -2.78 0.03 -38.71
N LYS A 640 -2.25 -0.20 -39.95
CA LYS A 640 -1.49 0.82 -40.69
C LYS A 640 -2.26 2.12 -40.91
N ILE A 641 -3.54 2.03 -41.26
CA ILE A 641 -4.41 3.19 -41.45
C ILE A 641 -4.59 3.93 -40.15
N ILE A 642 -4.91 3.22 -39.06
CA ILE A 642 -5.09 3.80 -37.72
C ILE A 642 -3.83 4.52 -37.26
N MET A 643 -2.67 3.85 -37.35
CA MET A 643 -1.41 4.42 -36.89
C MET A 643 -0.99 5.63 -37.74
N LYS A 644 -1.25 5.61 -39.04
CA LYS A 644 -0.95 6.73 -39.94
C LYS A 644 -1.87 7.93 -39.73
N ILE A 645 -3.17 7.71 -39.57
CA ILE A 645 -4.16 8.80 -39.48
C ILE A 645 -4.20 9.41 -38.08
N PHE A 646 -4.33 8.58 -37.05
CA PHE A 646 -4.56 9.05 -35.67
C PHE A 646 -3.26 9.38 -34.94
N PHE A 647 -2.17 8.65 -35.24
CA PHE A 647 -0.90 8.85 -34.55
C PHE A 647 0.20 9.41 -35.46
N ARG A 648 -0.11 9.74 -36.71
CA ARG A 648 0.83 10.33 -37.68
C ARG A 648 2.17 9.62 -37.70
N LEU A 649 2.13 8.28 -37.64
CA LEU A 649 3.32 7.44 -37.50
C LEU A 649 4.32 7.73 -38.61
N LYS A 650 5.56 8.10 -38.23
CA LYS A 650 6.72 8.25 -39.11
C LYS A 650 7.67 7.07 -38.94
N ILE A 651 8.23 6.61 -40.03
CA ILE A 651 9.13 5.45 -40.04
C ILE A 651 10.42 5.90 -40.69
N GLU A 652 11.55 5.66 -40.02
CA GLU A 652 12.87 6.04 -40.49
C GLU A 652 13.79 4.82 -40.52
N SER A 653 14.69 4.80 -41.49
CA SER A 653 15.77 3.80 -41.69
C SER A 653 15.20 2.36 -41.74
N LEU A 654 14.07 2.16 -42.44
CA LEU A 654 13.46 0.86 -42.61
C LEU A 654 14.36 -0.11 -43.41
N GLU A 655 15.24 0.41 -44.22
CA GLU A 655 16.29 -0.31 -44.97
C GLU A 655 17.28 -1.08 -44.07
N ASN A 656 17.37 -0.73 -42.82
CA ASN A 656 18.19 -1.45 -41.83
C ASN A 656 17.59 -2.82 -41.47
N ILE A 657 16.33 -3.10 -41.82
CA ILE A 657 15.72 -4.41 -41.60
C ILE A 657 16.05 -5.32 -42.78
N PRO A 658 16.71 -6.49 -42.57
CA PRO A 658 16.99 -7.44 -43.63
C PRO A 658 15.69 -7.97 -44.28
N GLU A 659 15.72 -8.16 -45.61
CA GLU A 659 14.57 -8.71 -46.32
C GLU A 659 14.21 -10.12 -45.89
N LYS A 660 15.17 -10.90 -45.41
CA LYS A 660 15.00 -12.28 -44.94
C LYS A 660 15.57 -12.47 -43.54
N GLY A 661 14.85 -13.20 -42.68
CA GLY A 661 15.31 -13.62 -41.35
C GLY A 661 16.35 -14.76 -41.38
N PRO A 662 16.79 -15.23 -40.20
CA PRO A 662 16.36 -14.77 -38.86
C PRO A 662 17.03 -13.51 -38.37
N TYR A 663 16.29 -12.63 -37.70
CA TYR A 663 16.79 -11.49 -36.96
C TYR A 663 15.93 -11.19 -35.73
N ILE A 664 16.43 -10.40 -34.79
CA ILE A 664 15.70 -9.98 -33.59
C ILE A 664 15.56 -8.45 -33.61
N ILE A 665 14.33 -7.93 -33.58
CA ILE A 665 14.06 -6.49 -33.44
C ILE A 665 13.93 -6.19 -31.96
N THR A 666 14.66 -5.18 -31.48
CA THR A 666 14.73 -4.81 -30.05
C THR A 666 14.42 -3.33 -29.83
N PRO A 667 13.13 -2.95 -29.73
CA PRO A 667 12.75 -1.58 -29.42
C PRO A 667 12.76 -1.31 -27.91
N ASN A 668 12.75 -0.02 -27.51
CA ASN A 668 12.35 0.40 -26.16
C ASN A 668 10.87 0.07 -25.92
N HIS A 669 10.47 -0.01 -24.64
CA HIS A 669 9.10 -0.39 -24.27
C HIS A 669 8.46 0.62 -23.30
N ALA A 670 7.66 1.52 -23.82
CA ALA A 670 7.01 2.58 -23.06
C ALA A 670 5.46 2.48 -23.03
N SER A 671 4.86 1.77 -24.00
CA SER A 671 3.42 1.76 -24.21
C SER A 671 2.88 0.42 -24.70
N TYR A 672 1.58 0.18 -24.53
CA TYR A 672 0.88 -0.91 -25.24
C TYR A 672 0.85 -0.70 -26.77
N LEU A 673 1.07 0.52 -27.23
CA LEU A 673 1.07 0.84 -28.67
C LEU A 673 2.37 0.44 -29.36
N ASP A 674 3.44 0.12 -28.62
CA ASP A 674 4.77 -0.15 -29.20
C ASP A 674 4.75 -1.34 -30.16
N GLY A 675 4.06 -2.43 -29.81
CA GLY A 675 3.89 -3.57 -30.71
C GLY A 675 3.15 -3.22 -32.00
N PHE A 676 2.11 -2.38 -31.89
CA PHE A 676 1.35 -1.92 -33.06
C PHE A 676 2.16 -0.98 -33.95
N ASN A 677 3.04 -0.16 -33.36
CA ASN A 677 3.97 0.69 -34.08
C ASN A 677 4.91 -0.15 -34.99
N ILE A 678 5.55 -1.17 -34.40
CA ILE A 678 6.44 -2.07 -35.15
C ILE A 678 5.67 -2.79 -36.26
N VAL A 679 4.51 -3.36 -35.94
CA VAL A 679 3.65 -4.05 -36.92
C VAL A 679 3.25 -3.13 -38.07
N ALA A 680 2.91 -1.87 -37.78
CA ALA A 680 2.56 -0.87 -38.80
C ALA A 680 3.73 -0.50 -39.71
N ALA A 681 4.97 -0.57 -39.21
CA ALA A 681 6.18 -0.26 -39.99
C ALA A 681 6.53 -1.36 -41.00
N LEU A 682 6.25 -2.62 -40.70
CA LEU A 682 6.70 -3.76 -41.49
C LEU A 682 5.83 -4.04 -42.74
N THR A 683 6.45 -4.68 -43.73
CA THR A 683 5.68 -5.22 -44.89
C THR A 683 4.84 -6.43 -44.43
N SER A 684 3.81 -6.82 -45.22
CA SER A 684 3.03 -7.99 -44.89
C SER A 684 3.85 -9.28 -44.95
N ILE A 685 4.88 -9.33 -45.78
CA ILE A 685 5.80 -10.47 -45.90
C ILE A 685 6.69 -10.55 -44.64
N SER A 686 7.28 -9.43 -44.23
CA SER A 686 8.12 -9.39 -43.02
C SER A 686 7.32 -9.71 -41.75
N PHE A 687 6.06 -9.26 -41.68
CA PHE A 687 5.17 -9.59 -40.56
C PHE A 687 4.83 -11.09 -40.49
N ARG A 688 4.64 -11.77 -41.63
CA ARG A 688 4.34 -13.21 -41.67
C ARG A 688 5.42 -14.04 -40.98
N ASP A 689 6.66 -13.55 -40.99
CA ASP A 689 7.80 -14.28 -40.45
C ASP A 689 8.26 -13.70 -39.08
N LEU A 690 7.54 -12.73 -38.54
CA LEU A 690 7.84 -12.11 -37.24
C LEU A 690 6.94 -12.67 -36.14
N TYR A 691 7.58 -13.10 -35.06
CA TYR A 691 6.95 -13.58 -33.82
C TYR A 691 7.31 -12.66 -32.66
N SER A 692 6.44 -12.52 -31.67
CA SER A 692 6.73 -11.78 -30.45
C SER A 692 6.46 -12.62 -29.21
N LEU A 693 7.19 -12.34 -28.13
CA LEU A 693 6.97 -12.94 -26.83
C LEU A 693 6.05 -12.05 -26.01
N GLY A 694 4.92 -12.58 -25.52
CA GLY A 694 3.94 -11.83 -24.76
C GLY A 694 3.65 -12.46 -23.39
N PHE A 695 3.33 -11.65 -22.39
CA PHE A 695 3.04 -12.13 -21.03
C PHE A 695 1.75 -12.95 -21.02
N GLN A 696 1.81 -14.21 -20.61
CA GLN A 696 0.70 -15.18 -20.65
C GLN A 696 -0.58 -14.66 -20.00
N LYS A 697 -0.46 -13.86 -18.92
CA LYS A 697 -1.59 -13.27 -18.20
C LYS A 697 -2.55 -12.45 -19.09
N TYR A 698 -2.06 -11.84 -20.16
CA TYR A 698 -2.87 -11.03 -21.08
C TYR A 698 -3.60 -11.86 -22.16
N PHE A 699 -3.20 -13.12 -22.34
CA PHE A 699 -3.67 -13.97 -23.44
C PHE A 699 -4.41 -15.23 -22.95
N THR A 700 -4.90 -15.26 -21.72
CA THR A 700 -5.71 -16.36 -21.17
C THR A 700 -7.17 -16.26 -21.60
N GLY A 701 -7.74 -17.37 -22.10
CA GLY A 701 -9.11 -17.51 -22.57
C GLY A 701 -9.22 -17.69 -24.09
N THR A 702 -10.17 -18.49 -24.53
CA THR A 702 -10.30 -19.03 -25.92
C THR A 702 -10.20 -17.96 -27.00
N PHE A 703 -10.84 -16.80 -26.82
CA PHE A 703 -10.80 -15.70 -27.80
C PHE A 703 -9.43 -15.02 -27.84
N LYS A 704 -8.81 -14.80 -26.66
CA LYS A 704 -7.50 -14.15 -26.55
C LYS A 704 -6.37 -15.04 -27.03
N GLU A 705 -6.47 -16.33 -26.83
CA GLU A 705 -5.51 -17.32 -27.35
C GLU A 705 -5.55 -17.40 -28.89
N SER A 706 -6.76 -17.36 -29.48
CA SER A 706 -6.91 -17.27 -30.91
C SER A 706 -6.33 -15.99 -31.50
N PHE A 707 -6.53 -14.86 -30.81
CA PHE A 707 -5.92 -13.58 -31.18
C PHE A 707 -4.40 -13.63 -31.07
N ALA A 708 -3.84 -14.16 -29.98
CA ALA A 708 -2.39 -14.31 -29.82
C ALA A 708 -1.77 -15.10 -30.95
N ARG A 709 -2.42 -16.19 -31.36
CA ARG A 709 -1.97 -17.05 -32.48
C ARG A 709 -2.00 -16.27 -33.82
N LEU A 710 -3.06 -15.52 -34.12
CA LEU A 710 -3.15 -14.71 -35.34
C LEU A 710 -2.14 -13.57 -35.37
N ALA A 711 -1.81 -13.02 -34.22
CA ALA A 711 -0.83 -11.93 -34.06
C ALA A 711 0.63 -12.45 -33.92
N HIS A 712 0.86 -13.77 -34.04
CA HIS A 712 2.15 -14.43 -33.78
C HIS A 712 2.75 -14.05 -32.43
N VAL A 713 1.89 -13.82 -31.40
CA VAL A 713 2.31 -13.58 -30.01
C VAL A 713 2.34 -14.92 -29.27
N ILE A 714 3.50 -15.29 -28.78
CA ILE A 714 3.69 -16.52 -28.00
C ILE A 714 3.48 -16.16 -26.54
N PRO A 715 2.40 -16.66 -25.91
CA PRO A 715 2.17 -16.44 -24.49
C PRO A 715 3.21 -17.20 -23.68
N ILE A 716 4.05 -16.49 -22.95
CA ILE A 716 5.06 -17.05 -22.05
C ILE A 716 4.95 -16.40 -20.67
N ASP A 717 5.37 -17.15 -19.67
CA ASP A 717 5.64 -16.61 -18.34
C ASP A 717 7.15 -16.65 -18.09
N PRO A 718 7.86 -15.55 -18.37
CA PRO A 718 9.32 -15.52 -18.27
C PRO A 718 9.81 -15.60 -16.83
N GLU A 719 8.94 -15.38 -15.83
CA GLU A 719 9.28 -15.44 -14.41
C GLU A 719 9.29 -16.88 -13.90
N THR A 720 8.39 -17.73 -14.44
CA THR A 720 8.27 -19.13 -14.01
C THR A 720 9.04 -20.09 -14.94
N TYR A 721 9.20 -19.75 -16.24
CA TYR A 721 9.72 -20.69 -17.25
C TYR A 721 10.66 -20.00 -18.27
N LEU A 722 11.68 -19.29 -17.78
CA LEU A 722 12.61 -18.56 -18.65
C LEU A 722 13.32 -19.48 -19.66
N THR A 723 13.77 -20.66 -19.24
CA THR A 723 14.40 -21.66 -20.10
C THR A 723 13.48 -22.06 -21.26
N ARG A 724 12.22 -22.34 -20.96
CA ARG A 724 11.19 -22.67 -21.95
C ARG A 724 10.92 -21.51 -22.91
N ALA A 725 10.90 -20.27 -22.42
CA ALA A 725 10.76 -19.08 -23.25
C ALA A 725 11.93 -18.94 -24.24
N LEU A 726 13.16 -19.15 -23.79
CA LEU A 726 14.36 -19.11 -24.64
C LEU A 726 14.40 -20.29 -25.63
N GLN A 727 13.97 -21.48 -25.23
CA GLN A 727 13.85 -22.62 -26.16
C GLN A 727 12.82 -22.36 -27.27
N MET A 728 11.65 -21.80 -26.93
CA MET A 728 10.64 -21.44 -27.93
C MET A 728 11.16 -20.34 -28.87
N ALA A 729 11.81 -19.31 -28.36
CA ALA A 729 12.45 -18.26 -29.12
C ALA A 729 13.54 -18.84 -30.07
N SER A 730 14.37 -19.70 -29.54
CA SER A 730 15.41 -20.40 -30.31
C SER A 730 14.79 -21.26 -31.42
N TYR A 731 13.75 -22.03 -31.13
CA TYR A 731 13.03 -22.83 -32.12
C TYR A 731 12.52 -22.01 -33.30
N ILE A 732 11.97 -20.79 -33.01
CA ILE A 732 11.50 -19.86 -34.04
C ILE A 732 12.65 -19.40 -34.94
N LEU A 733 13.74 -18.92 -34.32
CA LEU A 733 14.92 -18.41 -35.01
C LEU A 733 15.58 -19.50 -35.87
N ARG A 734 15.72 -20.74 -35.35
CA ARG A 734 16.25 -21.90 -36.12
C ARG A 734 15.39 -22.32 -37.28
N ASN A 735 14.09 -22.02 -37.26
CA ASN A 735 13.19 -22.23 -38.41
C ASN A 735 13.17 -21.04 -39.39
N GLY A 736 14.17 -20.15 -39.34
CA GLY A 736 14.32 -19.01 -40.27
C GLY A 736 13.32 -17.89 -40.05
N LYS A 737 12.63 -17.86 -38.92
CA LYS A 737 11.70 -16.82 -38.53
C LYS A 737 12.39 -15.77 -37.62
N SER A 738 11.80 -14.58 -37.53
CA SER A 738 12.35 -13.45 -36.76
C SER A 738 11.58 -13.20 -35.49
N LEU A 739 12.18 -12.47 -34.53
CA LEU A 739 11.58 -12.16 -33.26
C LEU A 739 11.49 -10.66 -33.03
N LEU A 740 10.43 -10.23 -32.37
CA LEU A 740 10.28 -8.96 -31.72
C LEU A 740 10.40 -9.18 -30.21
N ILE A 741 11.43 -8.65 -29.59
CA ILE A 741 11.67 -8.76 -28.14
C ILE A 741 11.87 -7.37 -27.57
N PHE A 742 11.12 -7.05 -26.51
CA PHE A 742 11.35 -5.86 -25.70
C PHE A 742 12.37 -6.21 -24.62
N PRO A 743 13.64 -5.79 -24.76
CA PRO A 743 14.74 -6.28 -23.92
C PRO A 743 14.65 -5.80 -22.46
N GLU A 744 13.85 -4.76 -22.19
CA GLU A 744 13.55 -4.25 -20.86
C GLU A 744 12.74 -5.23 -20.00
N GLY A 745 12.02 -6.16 -20.63
CA GLY A 745 11.18 -7.15 -19.94
C GLY A 745 9.90 -6.58 -19.33
N GLY A 746 9.62 -5.29 -19.51
CA GLY A 746 8.41 -4.62 -19.05
C GLY A 746 8.34 -3.20 -19.56
N ARG A 747 7.18 -2.54 -19.47
CA ARG A 747 6.99 -1.15 -19.92
C ARG A 747 7.60 -0.17 -18.91
N SER A 748 8.31 0.81 -19.41
CA SER A 748 8.84 1.93 -18.65
C SER A 748 7.75 2.68 -17.87
N TYR A 749 8.09 3.20 -16.69
CA TYR A 749 7.19 3.98 -15.85
C TYR A 749 7.20 5.47 -16.17
N ASP A 750 8.34 5.97 -16.64
CA ASP A 750 8.64 7.38 -16.88
C ASP A 750 8.92 7.71 -18.35
N GLY A 751 8.89 6.68 -19.23
CA GLY A 751 9.23 6.82 -20.67
C GLY A 751 10.72 6.66 -20.96
N GLU A 752 11.59 6.54 -19.95
CA GLU A 752 13.03 6.33 -20.13
C GLU A 752 13.36 4.85 -20.36
N ILE A 753 14.50 4.58 -21.02
CA ILE A 753 14.95 3.22 -21.35
C ILE A 753 15.49 2.54 -20.09
N MET A 754 14.86 1.47 -19.68
CA MET A 754 15.28 0.65 -18.53
C MET A 754 16.54 -0.19 -18.85
N GLU A 755 17.02 -0.96 -17.88
CA GLU A 755 18.09 -1.93 -18.10
C GLU A 755 17.62 -3.09 -18.98
N PHE A 756 18.50 -3.53 -19.88
CA PHE A 756 18.22 -4.65 -20.79
C PHE A 756 18.60 -5.99 -20.14
N LYS A 757 17.72 -6.96 -20.27
CA LYS A 757 17.92 -8.33 -19.75
C LYS A 757 18.75 -9.17 -20.72
N LYS A 758 19.58 -10.07 -20.17
CA LYS A 758 20.55 -10.92 -20.91
C LYS A 758 19.94 -11.82 -21.98
N GLY A 759 18.64 -12.12 -21.94
CA GLY A 759 18.01 -13.10 -22.82
C GLY A 759 18.23 -12.86 -24.32
N VAL A 760 18.25 -11.58 -24.75
CA VAL A 760 18.56 -11.24 -26.15
C VAL A 760 20.03 -11.53 -26.48
N GLY A 761 20.94 -11.24 -25.53
CA GLY A 761 22.39 -11.55 -25.70
C GLY A 761 22.62 -13.05 -25.86
N ILE A 762 21.98 -13.86 -25.01
CA ILE A 762 22.08 -15.32 -25.10
C ILE A 762 21.58 -15.83 -26.48
N LEU A 763 20.38 -15.40 -26.92
CA LEU A 763 19.85 -15.80 -28.22
C LEU A 763 20.74 -15.35 -29.38
N SER A 764 21.25 -14.11 -29.34
CA SER A 764 22.06 -13.56 -30.42
C SER A 764 23.44 -14.24 -30.50
N LEU A 765 24.16 -14.34 -29.39
CA LEU A 765 25.53 -14.88 -29.37
C LEU A 765 25.54 -16.38 -29.64
N GLU A 766 24.65 -17.15 -28.97
CA GLU A 766 24.63 -18.61 -29.10
C GLU A 766 24.09 -19.11 -30.44
N LEU A 767 23.16 -18.38 -31.06
CA LEU A 767 22.57 -18.77 -32.34
C LEU A 767 23.17 -17.99 -33.52
N ASN A 768 24.09 -17.08 -33.28
CA ASN A 768 24.68 -16.18 -34.28
C ASN A 768 23.62 -15.41 -35.06
N VAL A 769 22.63 -14.81 -34.35
CA VAL A 769 21.50 -14.09 -34.96
C VAL A 769 21.69 -12.59 -34.79
N THR A 770 21.53 -11.86 -35.90
CA THR A 770 21.62 -10.38 -35.95
C THR A 770 20.51 -9.72 -35.12
N VAL A 771 20.87 -8.66 -34.39
CA VAL A 771 19.91 -7.86 -33.62
C VAL A 771 19.77 -6.46 -34.24
N ILE A 772 18.52 -6.00 -34.38
CA ILE A 772 18.19 -4.70 -34.95
C ILE A 772 17.71 -3.80 -33.83
N PRO A 773 18.50 -2.83 -33.38
CA PRO A 773 18.05 -1.85 -32.40
C PRO A 773 16.97 -0.95 -33.01
N ALA A 774 15.94 -0.63 -32.24
CA ALA A 774 14.91 0.31 -32.68
C ALA A 774 14.54 1.26 -31.54
N TYR A 775 14.06 2.45 -31.87
CA TYR A 775 13.58 3.42 -30.89
C TYR A 775 12.24 3.99 -31.31
N ILE A 776 11.28 3.99 -30.35
CA ILE A 776 9.90 4.48 -30.54
C ILE A 776 9.73 5.74 -29.68
N THR A 777 9.42 6.87 -30.33
CA THR A 777 9.05 8.13 -29.65
C THR A 777 7.55 8.37 -29.71
N GLY A 778 7.01 9.15 -28.75
CA GLY A 778 5.61 9.58 -28.71
C GLY A 778 4.63 8.51 -28.18
N SER A 779 5.07 7.27 -27.99
CA SER A 779 4.20 6.19 -27.54
C SER A 779 3.87 6.27 -26.05
N PHE A 780 4.80 6.76 -25.23
CA PHE A 780 4.57 7.02 -23.80
C PHE A 780 3.52 8.12 -23.61
N GLU A 781 3.66 9.23 -24.33
CA GLU A 781 2.73 10.35 -24.29
C GLU A 781 1.34 9.96 -24.80
N ALA A 782 1.29 9.06 -25.78
CA ALA A 782 0.05 8.56 -26.35
C ALA A 782 -0.72 7.68 -25.37
N LEU A 783 -0.07 6.70 -24.78
CA LEU A 783 -0.71 5.74 -23.86
C LEU A 783 0.27 5.29 -22.78
N PRO A 784 0.52 6.12 -21.74
CA PRO A 784 1.38 5.74 -20.63
C PRO A 784 0.78 4.59 -19.81
N ARG A 785 1.60 3.93 -19.03
CA ARG A 785 1.19 2.84 -18.15
C ARG A 785 0.06 3.29 -17.21
N GLY A 786 -1.01 2.48 -17.10
CA GLY A 786 -2.18 2.78 -16.26
C GLY A 786 -3.31 3.58 -16.92
N LYS A 787 -3.12 4.09 -18.14
CA LYS A 787 -4.19 4.70 -18.94
C LYS A 787 -4.81 3.66 -19.87
N ILE A 788 -6.13 3.84 -20.15
CA ILE A 788 -6.91 2.94 -21.02
C ILE A 788 -7.15 3.57 -22.40
N TRP A 789 -7.33 4.89 -22.45
CA TRP A 789 -7.62 5.61 -23.68
C TRP A 789 -6.39 6.35 -24.18
N PRO A 790 -5.99 6.12 -25.44
CA PRO A 790 -4.84 6.80 -26.02
C PRO A 790 -5.14 8.28 -26.31
N LYS A 791 -4.11 9.11 -26.20
CA LYS A 791 -4.08 10.45 -26.76
C LYS A 791 -3.52 10.37 -28.17
N PHE A 792 -4.05 11.12 -29.10
CA PHE A 792 -3.58 11.17 -30.48
C PHE A 792 -2.36 12.09 -30.56
N THR A 793 -1.18 11.52 -30.45
CA THR A 793 0.13 12.19 -30.54
C THR A 793 0.89 11.68 -31.75
N GLU A 794 1.79 12.48 -32.27
CA GLU A 794 2.73 12.04 -33.32
C GLU A 794 3.66 10.98 -32.75
N MET A 795 3.84 9.87 -33.49
CA MET A 795 4.79 8.83 -33.13
C MET A 795 5.82 8.63 -34.23
N LYS A 796 7.02 8.22 -33.83
CA LYS A 796 8.10 7.96 -34.77
C LYS A 796 8.82 6.68 -34.37
N ILE A 797 9.19 5.87 -35.34
CA ILE A 797 10.05 4.70 -35.19
C ILE A 797 11.32 4.93 -35.98
N THR A 798 12.46 4.73 -35.37
CA THR A 798 13.77 4.76 -36.02
C THR A 798 14.44 3.39 -35.85
N PHE A 799 14.83 2.73 -36.96
CA PHE A 799 15.59 1.48 -36.91
C PHE A 799 17.08 1.78 -37.05
N GLY A 800 17.87 1.31 -36.07
CA GLY A 800 19.32 1.46 -36.08
C GLY A 800 20.02 0.44 -36.97
N THR A 801 21.32 0.65 -37.19
CA THR A 801 22.18 -0.29 -37.90
C THR A 801 22.20 -1.65 -37.21
N PRO A 802 22.08 -2.76 -37.97
CA PRO A 802 22.13 -4.09 -37.40
C PRO A 802 23.38 -4.35 -36.56
N LEU A 803 23.23 -5.01 -35.45
CA LEU A 803 24.32 -5.47 -34.56
C LEU A 803 24.57 -6.95 -34.85
N TYR A 804 25.72 -7.23 -35.47
CA TYR A 804 26.12 -8.60 -35.75
C TYR A 804 26.92 -9.15 -34.56
N PRO A 805 26.65 -10.39 -34.09
CA PRO A 805 27.43 -11.00 -33.00
C PRO A 805 28.94 -11.04 -33.28
N SER A 806 29.33 -11.28 -34.54
CA SER A 806 30.73 -11.35 -35.01
C SER A 806 31.45 -10.00 -35.01
N GLU A 807 30.75 -8.89 -34.98
CA GLU A 807 31.31 -7.52 -35.01
C GLU A 807 31.48 -6.95 -33.60
N LEU A 808 31.06 -7.66 -32.56
CA LEU A 808 31.22 -7.20 -31.20
C LEU A 808 32.69 -7.31 -30.76
N ASP A 809 33.31 -6.15 -30.48
CA ASP A 809 34.70 -6.08 -29.99
C ASP A 809 34.78 -6.53 -28.53
N MET A 810 35.04 -7.81 -28.33
CA MET A 810 35.18 -8.43 -27.01
C MET A 810 36.38 -7.91 -26.18
N SER A 811 37.34 -7.22 -26.82
CA SER A 811 38.46 -6.62 -26.10
C SER A 811 38.02 -5.45 -25.20
N ARG A 812 36.87 -4.82 -25.51
CA ARG A 812 36.27 -3.74 -24.74
C ARG A 812 35.44 -4.21 -23.54
N LYS A 813 35.29 -5.51 -23.35
CA LYS A 813 34.51 -6.08 -22.26
C LYS A 813 35.22 -5.84 -20.92
N PRO A 814 34.55 -5.22 -19.93
CA PRO A 814 35.12 -5.04 -18.59
C PRO A 814 35.44 -6.37 -17.93
N GLU A 815 36.53 -6.38 -17.14
CA GLU A 815 36.92 -7.55 -16.38
C GLU A 815 35.80 -7.97 -15.39
N GLY A 816 35.46 -9.25 -15.36
CA GLY A 816 34.37 -9.78 -14.51
C GLY A 816 32.95 -9.65 -15.10
N MET A 817 32.74 -8.99 -16.22
CA MET A 817 31.46 -8.95 -16.90
C MET A 817 31.29 -10.16 -17.83
N ASP A 818 30.13 -10.84 -17.81
CA ASP A 818 29.83 -11.89 -18.79
C ASP A 818 29.55 -11.33 -20.19
N GLU A 819 29.76 -12.13 -21.22
CA GLU A 819 29.63 -11.72 -22.62
C GLU A 819 28.21 -11.36 -23.01
N TYR A 820 27.20 -12.01 -22.43
CA TYR A 820 25.78 -11.73 -22.72
C TYR A 820 25.36 -10.39 -22.16
N GLN A 821 25.84 -10.04 -20.95
CA GLN A 821 25.58 -8.74 -20.34
C GLN A 821 26.30 -7.62 -21.11
N PHE A 822 27.53 -7.87 -21.56
CA PHE A 822 28.27 -6.92 -22.38
C PHE A 822 27.54 -6.64 -23.68
N PHE A 823 27.07 -7.68 -24.39
CA PHE A 823 26.28 -7.56 -25.61
C PHE A 823 25.03 -6.68 -25.43
N VAL A 824 24.23 -6.95 -24.38
CA VAL A 824 22.99 -6.19 -24.17
C VAL A 824 23.23 -4.77 -23.69
N ASN A 825 24.35 -4.49 -23.02
CA ASN A 825 24.74 -3.14 -22.68
C ASN A 825 25.10 -2.33 -23.93
N GLU A 826 25.89 -2.90 -24.87
CA GLU A 826 26.19 -2.28 -26.13
C GLU A 826 24.92 -2.05 -26.98
N LEU A 827 24.02 -3.03 -27.01
CA LEU A 827 22.73 -2.89 -27.67
C LEU A 827 21.89 -1.76 -27.06
N ARG A 828 21.87 -1.61 -25.72
CA ARG A 828 21.16 -0.54 -25.04
C ARG A 828 21.70 0.85 -25.40
N GLU A 829 23.02 1.01 -25.47
CA GLU A 829 23.62 2.26 -25.86
C GLU A 829 23.30 2.62 -27.33
N ARG A 830 23.26 1.63 -28.23
CA ARG A 830 22.80 1.84 -29.61
C ARG A 830 21.33 2.26 -29.67
N VAL A 831 20.44 1.67 -28.86
CA VAL A 831 19.03 2.09 -28.79
C VAL A 831 18.91 3.51 -28.20
N LYS A 832 19.71 3.88 -27.20
CA LYS A 832 19.75 5.26 -26.65
C LYS A 832 20.23 6.27 -27.69
N ALA A 833 21.25 5.94 -28.46
CA ALA A 833 21.78 6.81 -29.51
C ALA A 833 20.72 7.19 -30.55
N LEU A 834 19.75 6.30 -30.81
CA LEU A 834 18.62 6.57 -31.71
C LEU A 834 17.62 7.61 -31.14
N LYS A 835 17.61 7.83 -29.82
CA LYS A 835 16.80 8.89 -29.17
C LYS A 835 17.30 10.28 -29.55
N GLU A 836 18.62 10.44 -29.70
CA GLU A 836 19.29 11.72 -29.93
C GLU A 836 19.47 12.10 -31.41
N PHE A 837 19.21 11.14 -32.32
CA PHE A 837 19.40 11.34 -33.77
C PHE A 837 18.22 12.14 -34.35
N ASP A 838 18.40 13.47 -34.40
CA ASP A 838 17.55 14.37 -35.19
C ASP A 838 18.14 14.57 -36.57
N PHE A 839 17.65 13.86 -37.59
CA PHE A 839 18.07 13.95 -39.00
C PHE A 839 17.88 15.34 -39.64
N ARG A 840 17.44 16.37 -38.91
CA ARG A 840 17.28 17.75 -39.38
C ARG A 840 18.59 18.55 -39.38
N LYS A 841 19.70 17.94 -38.97
CA LYS A 841 21.01 18.58 -38.90
C LYS A 841 21.99 18.15 -39.99
N PHE A 842 21.58 17.37 -40.99
CA PHE A 842 22.37 17.02 -42.14
C PHE A 842 21.65 17.35 -43.45
#